data_2c6548d96586fec8aa00d82aca985ae4
#
_entry.id   2c6548d96586fec8aa00d82aca985ae4
#
_cell.length_a   1.000
_cell.length_b   1.000
_cell.length_c   1.000
_cell.angle_alpha   90.00
_cell.angle_beta   90.00
_cell.angle_gamma   90.00
#
_symmetry.space_group_name_H-M   'P 1'
#
loop_
_entity.id
_entity.type
_entity.pdbx_description
1 polymer ?
#
loop_
_entity_poly.entity_id
_entity_poly.type
_entity_poly.pdbx_seq_one_letter_code
_entity_poly.pdbx_strand_id
1 'polypeptide(L)'
;RDLRMSRGLGDVYKRQMYLWCNGKFVGYAEDSFTPSEFDLTPYIKETGNRICVEVYKRSSAAWIEDQDFFRFSGIFRPVYLYAKPAVHLADIWLKAGLSEDNTTGLLTPELKLDGETEGVSVTLRLTDPEGYALYEGPVTGDTIELEGIQPWSHKTPVLYHAELTLKDAQGTVQEVVPYDIGFRRFEMKDGIMCLNGERVVFNGVNRHEWNPEKGRAIDADDMNAAMAVLKANNINAVRTCHYPDQSLWYDLCDKNGIYMIDETNLESHGSWQKLGAIEPSWNVPGSLPEWKDCVVDRARSMLERDKNHAAVLIWSCGNESYAGEDILAMTQFFHAKDPSRLVHYEGVVHNRAFAAITDMESRMYAKPWEIREYLESKPEKPFILCEYMHDMGNSLGGMESYVKLAKEYPQYQGGFIWDYMDQAIWHTDVMGRKVLGYGGDFGERTTDYNFSGNGIVYADGAEKPAMQDVRYWYASPADRAAQDAANAAAAAQADRTLAEAWQSRRTYPLVVTQGDGNLGVKGKNFEMLFSIAGAGPASLKVNGTEWLWRAPRPAFWRASTDNDRGCGFPLRAAAWMAADVFVTYNGMKVLEAGPDCVKVQFQFGIPTVPGASAELVYTVEAQGALRVDAVYPVSYTHLTLPTIRL
;
A
#
# COMPACT_ATOMS: atom_id res chain seq x y z
N ARG A 1 8.96 25.51 36.83
CA ARG A 1 8.26 24.75 35.75
C ARG A 1 9.04 24.94 34.48
N ASP A 2 9.68 23.90 34.02
CA ASP A 2 10.35 23.89 32.72
C ASP A 2 9.31 23.91 31.62
N LEU A 3 9.36 24.91 30.76
CA LEU A 3 8.52 25.00 29.57
C LEU A 3 9.32 24.47 28.40
N ARG A 4 9.01 23.24 28.00
CA ARG A 4 9.56 22.65 26.78
C ARG A 4 8.49 22.66 25.69
N MET A 5 8.90 22.98 24.48
CA MET A 5 8.08 22.81 23.30
C MET A 5 8.35 21.43 22.75
N SER A 6 7.38 20.52 22.79
CA SER A 6 7.53 19.18 22.28
C SER A 6 6.45 18.80 21.29
N ARG A 7 6.82 17.87 20.45
CA ARG A 7 5.99 17.12 19.51
C ARG A 7 5.07 18.02 18.69
N GLY A 8 5.62 18.65 17.69
CA GLY A 8 4.80 19.38 16.75
C GLY A 8 5.44 20.55 16.05
N LEU A 9 6.63 21.01 16.42
CA LEU A 9 7.44 21.81 15.51
C LEU A 9 8.25 20.95 14.55
N GLY A 10 8.24 19.63 14.74
CA GLY A 10 9.08 18.70 14.04
C GLY A 10 8.66 18.41 12.61
N ASP A 11 7.39 18.42 12.33
CA ASP A 11 6.93 18.01 11.02
C ASP A 11 6.78 19.21 10.08
N VAL A 12 7.87 19.86 9.85
CA VAL A 12 7.96 20.97 8.92
C VAL A 12 8.35 20.42 7.55
N TYR A 13 7.45 20.48 6.61
CA TYR A 13 7.70 20.11 5.21
C TYR A 13 8.54 21.15 4.49
N LYS A 14 9.61 21.56 5.13
CA LYS A 14 10.74 22.31 4.58
C LYS A 14 11.90 22.06 5.50
N ARG A 15 12.53 21.06 5.26
CA ARG A 15 13.86 20.49 5.44
C ARG A 15 14.80 21.17 6.44
N GLN A 16 14.46 22.37 6.95
CA GLN A 16 15.25 23.14 7.93
C GLN A 16 14.36 24.12 8.65
N MET A 17 14.42 24.13 9.97
CA MET A 17 13.76 25.18 10.77
C MET A 17 14.71 25.80 11.78
N TYR A 18 14.49 27.08 12.04
CA TYR A 18 15.14 27.82 13.09
C TYR A 18 14.07 28.37 14.04
N LEU A 19 14.35 28.30 15.34
CA LEU A 19 13.42 28.75 16.39
C LEU A 19 14.03 29.89 17.20
N TRP A 20 13.24 30.91 17.42
CA TRP A 20 13.55 32.01 18.33
C TRP A 20 12.43 32.17 19.35
N CYS A 21 12.81 32.48 20.60
CA CYS A 21 11.89 32.93 21.65
C CYS A 21 12.33 34.29 22.16
N ASN A 22 11.41 35.26 22.14
CA ASN A 22 11.67 36.65 22.58
C ASN A 22 12.90 37.30 21.91
N GLY A 23 13.15 36.96 20.64
CA GLY A 23 14.25 37.47 19.83
C GLY A 23 15.60 36.78 20.08
N LYS A 24 15.66 35.80 20.95
CA LYS A 24 16.85 34.97 21.18
C LYS A 24 16.74 33.65 20.39
N PHE A 25 17.83 33.24 19.75
CA PHE A 25 17.90 31.97 19.08
C PHE A 25 17.82 30.82 20.10
N VAL A 26 16.96 29.84 19.84
CA VAL A 26 16.71 28.67 20.70
C VAL A 26 17.37 27.43 20.12
N GLY A 27 17.13 27.17 18.83
CA GLY A 27 17.64 25.97 18.23
C GLY A 27 17.28 25.81 16.75
N TYR A 28 17.76 24.71 16.19
CA TYR A 28 17.70 24.31 14.79
C TYR A 28 17.29 22.84 14.69
N ALA A 29 16.54 22.48 13.66
CA ALA A 29 16.21 21.10 13.33
C ALA A 29 16.13 20.89 11.81
N GLU A 30 16.40 19.65 11.38
CA GLU A 30 16.54 19.28 9.97
C GLU A 30 15.96 17.88 9.67
N ASP A 31 14.81 17.53 10.15
CA ASP A 31 14.05 16.37 9.74
C ASP A 31 12.59 16.77 9.55
N SER A 32 12.02 16.47 8.37
CA SER A 32 10.67 16.92 8.03
C SER A 32 9.57 16.11 8.71
N PHE A 33 9.85 14.89 9.20
CA PHE A 33 8.82 13.93 9.61
C PHE A 33 8.95 13.42 11.05
N THR A 34 10.03 13.72 11.75
CA THR A 34 10.12 13.45 13.19
C THR A 34 9.96 14.74 14.01
N PRO A 35 9.37 14.66 15.23
CA PRO A 35 9.20 15.83 16.09
C PRO A 35 10.54 16.42 16.53
N SER A 36 10.60 17.75 16.58
CA SER A 36 11.70 18.47 17.21
C SER A 36 11.25 19.12 18.50
N GLU A 37 12.01 18.92 19.57
CA GLU A 37 11.70 19.37 20.92
C GLU A 37 12.71 20.40 21.39
N PHE A 38 12.22 21.53 21.95
CA PHE A 38 13.06 22.63 22.36
C PHE A 38 12.68 23.10 23.78
N ASP A 39 13.68 23.25 24.65
CA ASP A 39 13.51 23.87 25.96
C ASP A 39 13.44 25.38 25.84
N LEU A 40 12.27 25.94 26.17
CA LEU A 40 12.03 27.37 26.16
C LEU A 40 12.26 28.04 27.53
N THR A 41 12.49 27.27 28.59
CA THR A 41 12.63 27.78 29.98
C THR A 41 13.61 28.92 30.10
N PRO A 42 14.83 28.90 29.50
CA PRO A 42 15.78 30.02 29.60
C PRO A 42 15.36 31.30 28.87
N TYR A 43 14.34 31.24 28.01
CA TYR A 43 13.97 32.32 27.09
C TYR A 43 12.65 32.98 27.42
N ILE A 44 11.80 32.35 28.26
CA ILE A 44 10.43 32.82 28.54
C ILE A 44 10.41 33.96 29.55
N LYS A 45 9.34 34.76 29.51
CA LYS A 45 8.96 35.82 30.45
C LYS A 45 7.63 35.43 31.09
N GLU A 46 7.24 36.12 32.17
CA GLU A 46 5.95 35.87 32.82
C GLU A 46 4.77 36.05 31.87
N THR A 47 4.83 37.01 30.97
CA THR A 47 3.77 37.32 30.01
C THR A 47 4.34 37.89 28.71
N GLY A 48 3.53 37.87 27.62
CA GLY A 48 3.87 38.52 26.37
C GLY A 48 5.02 37.82 25.62
N ASN A 49 5.15 36.49 25.76
CA ASN A 49 6.15 35.74 25.05
C ASN A 49 5.84 35.71 23.55
N ARG A 50 6.89 35.81 22.75
CA ARG A 50 6.84 35.75 21.29
C ARG A 50 7.74 34.65 20.80
N ILE A 51 7.13 33.65 20.14
CA ILE A 51 7.83 32.56 19.43
C ILE A 51 7.86 32.94 17.96
N CYS A 52 9.01 32.75 17.31
CA CYS A 52 9.19 32.92 15.88
C CYS A 52 9.86 31.67 15.31
N VAL A 53 9.27 31.13 14.25
CA VAL A 53 9.80 29.98 13.53
C VAL A 53 10.06 30.38 12.09
N GLU A 54 11.27 30.12 11.62
CA GLU A 54 11.66 30.34 10.23
C GLU A 54 11.92 28.99 9.59
N VAL A 55 11.25 28.73 8.45
CA VAL A 55 11.27 27.45 7.76
C VAL A 55 11.76 27.63 6.33
N TYR A 56 12.82 26.89 5.97
CA TYR A 56 13.44 27.00 4.65
C TYR A 56 12.96 25.88 3.72
N LYS A 57 12.51 26.24 2.52
CA LYS A 57 12.06 25.31 1.47
C LYS A 57 13.20 24.49 0.89
N ARG A 58 14.40 25.02 0.88
CA ARG A 58 15.58 24.41 0.28
C ARG A 58 16.72 24.43 1.27
N SER A 59 17.24 23.24 1.55
CA SER A 59 18.31 23.01 2.51
C SER A 59 19.17 21.83 2.08
N SER A 60 20.20 21.50 2.85
CA SER A 60 21.00 20.28 2.70
C SER A 60 20.14 19.02 2.77
N ALA A 61 19.17 18.96 3.68
CA ALA A 61 18.22 17.85 3.78
C ALA A 61 17.47 17.54 2.47
N ALA A 62 17.38 18.52 1.55
CA ALA A 62 16.80 18.28 0.23
C ALA A 62 17.45 17.15 -0.57
N TRP A 63 18.68 16.81 -0.28
CA TRP A 63 19.42 15.73 -0.93
C TRP A 63 19.07 14.34 -0.42
N ILE A 64 18.47 14.24 0.76
CA ILE A 64 18.12 13.00 1.42
C ILE A 64 16.62 12.89 1.75
N GLU A 65 15.81 13.85 1.27
CA GLU A 65 14.36 13.86 1.36
C GLU A 65 13.78 14.12 -0.03
N ASP A 66 14.04 13.22 -0.96
CA ASP A 66 13.66 13.38 -2.37
C ASP A 66 12.56 12.38 -2.80
N GLN A 67 11.60 12.16 -1.91
CA GLN A 67 10.48 11.23 -2.12
C GLN A 67 9.63 11.63 -3.34
N ASP A 68 9.07 10.63 -4.02
CA ASP A 68 8.20 10.75 -5.19
C ASP A 68 6.79 11.20 -4.78
N PHE A 69 6.61 12.49 -4.50
CA PHE A 69 5.35 13.05 -4.02
C PHE A 69 5.28 14.58 -4.18
N PHE A 70 4.11 15.17 -3.90
CA PHE A 70 3.96 16.63 -3.88
C PHE A 70 4.95 17.32 -2.95
N ARG A 71 5.59 18.38 -3.45
CA ARG A 71 6.60 19.18 -2.75
C ARG A 71 5.95 20.36 -2.02
N PHE A 72 5.24 20.11 -0.94
CA PHE A 72 4.63 21.14 -0.11
C PHE A 72 5.62 21.94 0.71
N SER A 73 5.12 22.88 1.48
CA SER A 73 5.90 23.69 2.39
C SER A 73 5.06 24.27 3.51
N GLY A 74 5.64 24.36 4.69
CA GLY A 74 4.99 24.87 5.88
C GLY A 74 5.03 23.88 7.04
N ILE A 75 4.33 24.18 8.10
CA ILE A 75 4.15 23.31 9.27
C ILE A 75 2.83 22.57 9.06
N PHE A 76 2.85 21.25 8.96
CA PHE A 76 1.68 20.43 8.57
C PHE A 76 1.21 19.46 9.65
N ARG A 77 2.01 19.26 10.71
CA ARG A 77 1.63 18.48 11.89
C ARG A 77 1.44 19.37 13.11
N PRO A 78 0.76 18.89 14.18
CA PRO A 78 0.42 19.70 15.35
C PRO A 78 1.64 20.27 16.07
N VAL A 79 1.49 21.50 16.58
CA VAL A 79 2.47 22.19 17.43
C VAL A 79 1.94 22.27 18.85
N TYR A 80 2.74 21.78 19.81
CA TYR A 80 2.36 21.77 21.22
C TYR A 80 3.30 22.62 22.05
N LEU A 81 2.74 23.25 23.07
CA LEU A 81 3.49 23.86 24.16
C LEU A 81 3.06 23.15 25.45
N TYR A 82 4.00 22.55 26.17
CA TYR A 82 3.71 21.85 27.41
C TYR A 82 4.74 22.17 28.49
N ALA A 83 4.37 21.93 29.74
CA ALA A 83 5.25 22.11 30.88
C ALA A 83 5.43 20.77 31.60
N LYS A 84 6.67 20.44 31.92
CA LYS A 84 7.00 19.31 32.76
C LYS A 84 7.29 19.75 34.20
N PRO A 85 7.11 18.87 35.19
CA PRO A 85 7.61 19.10 36.57
C PRO A 85 9.13 19.23 36.56
N ALA A 86 9.67 19.83 37.67
CA ALA A 86 11.13 19.97 37.81
C ALA A 86 11.88 18.65 37.80
N VAL A 87 11.25 17.59 38.33
CA VAL A 87 11.70 16.22 38.14
C VAL A 87 10.63 15.49 37.36
N HIS A 88 11.04 14.82 36.27
CA HIS A 88 10.12 14.15 35.33
C HIS A 88 10.77 12.95 34.65
N LEU A 89 9.93 12.13 34.03
CA LEU A 89 10.36 11.05 33.14
C LEU A 89 10.81 11.67 31.81
N ALA A 90 12.11 11.64 31.53
CA ALA A 90 12.69 12.17 30.31
C ALA A 90 12.60 11.16 29.14
N ASP A 91 12.73 9.87 29.44
CA ASP A 91 12.59 8.79 28.47
C ASP A 91 11.98 7.55 29.14
N ILE A 92 11.13 6.83 28.37
CA ILE A 92 10.43 5.64 28.81
C ILE A 92 10.56 4.58 27.73
N TRP A 93 11.10 3.41 28.08
CA TRP A 93 11.08 2.23 27.23
C TRP A 93 10.54 1.03 28.01
N LEU A 94 9.37 0.57 27.64
CA LEU A 94 8.70 -0.60 28.21
C LEU A 94 8.92 -1.79 27.29
N LYS A 95 10.02 -2.53 27.48
CA LYS A 95 10.36 -3.70 26.66
C LYS A 95 9.46 -4.87 27.01
N ALA A 96 8.37 -5.06 26.24
CA ALA A 96 7.38 -6.09 26.44
C ALA A 96 7.65 -7.30 25.54
N GLY A 97 8.36 -8.28 26.07
CA GLY A 97 8.72 -9.55 25.44
C GLY A 97 7.89 -10.73 25.90
N LEU A 98 8.17 -11.92 25.36
CA LEU A 98 7.56 -13.20 25.74
C LEU A 98 8.61 -14.26 25.98
N SER A 99 8.32 -15.20 26.89
CA SER A 99 9.05 -16.46 27.01
C SER A 99 9.01 -17.26 25.70
N GLU A 100 9.91 -18.23 25.55
CA GLU A 100 10.00 -19.04 24.33
C GLU A 100 8.72 -19.85 24.04
N ASP A 101 8.04 -20.30 25.08
CA ASP A 101 6.77 -21.01 25.00
C ASP A 101 5.52 -20.12 24.94
N ASN A 102 5.71 -18.80 24.95
CA ASN A 102 4.65 -17.76 24.93
C ASN A 102 3.71 -17.78 26.14
N THR A 103 4.11 -18.38 27.28
CA THR A 103 3.24 -18.48 28.47
C THR A 103 3.45 -17.32 29.43
N THR A 104 4.63 -16.71 29.42
CA THR A 104 5.04 -15.67 30.37
C THR A 104 5.42 -14.40 29.64
N GLY A 105 4.82 -13.27 30.01
CA GLY A 105 5.23 -11.94 29.59
C GLY A 105 6.49 -11.49 30.34
N LEU A 106 7.41 -10.89 29.62
CA LEU A 106 8.70 -10.38 30.13
C LEU A 106 8.73 -8.87 29.93
N LEU A 107 8.45 -8.10 30.99
CA LEU A 107 8.45 -6.64 30.92
C LEU A 107 9.72 -6.09 31.59
N THR A 108 10.57 -5.42 30.81
CA THR A 108 11.77 -4.75 31.30
C THR A 108 11.63 -3.23 31.09
N PRO A 109 11.27 -2.47 32.13
CA PRO A 109 11.19 -1.01 32.04
C PRO A 109 12.59 -0.38 32.09
N GLU A 110 12.93 0.43 31.08
CA GLU A 110 14.11 1.30 31.08
C GLU A 110 13.65 2.75 31.13
N LEU A 111 14.02 3.49 32.18
CA LEU A 111 13.59 4.86 32.41
C LEU A 111 14.78 5.79 32.53
N LYS A 112 14.63 7.02 31.99
CA LYS A 112 15.53 8.13 32.28
C LYS A 112 14.76 9.22 32.98
N LEU A 113 15.31 9.74 34.06
CA LEU A 113 14.81 10.87 34.80
C LEU A 113 15.63 12.12 34.45
N ASP A 114 14.97 13.27 34.46
CA ASP A 114 15.62 14.59 34.37
C ASP A 114 15.21 15.45 35.59
N GLY A 115 16.11 16.29 36.05
CA GLY A 115 15.96 17.12 37.27
C GLY A 115 16.69 16.54 38.48
N GLU A 116 16.27 16.95 39.68
CA GLU A 116 16.84 16.48 40.95
C GLU A 116 16.23 15.13 41.30
N THR A 117 17.01 14.06 41.18
CA THR A 117 16.52 12.66 41.27
C THR A 117 16.77 12.01 42.61
N GLU A 118 17.39 12.72 43.60
CA GLU A 118 17.64 12.16 44.93
C GLU A 118 16.31 11.93 45.68
N GLY A 119 16.09 10.70 46.12
CA GLY A 119 14.87 10.29 46.82
C GLY A 119 13.62 10.14 45.98
N VAL A 120 13.72 10.30 44.65
CA VAL A 120 12.63 10.07 43.70
C VAL A 120 12.32 8.62 43.55
N SER A 121 11.05 8.23 43.42
CA SER A 121 10.60 6.89 43.16
C SER A 121 9.64 6.84 41.96
N VAL A 122 9.74 5.76 41.19
CA VAL A 122 8.76 5.47 40.12
C VAL A 122 8.10 4.14 40.44
N THR A 123 6.77 4.10 40.37
CA THR A 123 5.97 2.91 40.44
C THR A 123 5.29 2.62 39.13
N LEU A 124 5.21 1.34 38.77
CA LEU A 124 4.47 0.85 37.61
C LEU A 124 3.24 0.12 38.09
N ARG A 125 2.09 0.42 37.56
CA ARG A 125 0.88 -0.39 37.63
C ARG A 125 0.57 -0.89 36.23
N LEU A 126 0.43 -2.21 36.06
CA LEU A 126 0.04 -2.86 34.82
C LEU A 126 -1.30 -3.55 35.00
N THR A 127 -2.23 -3.28 34.09
CA THR A 127 -3.55 -3.94 34.06
C THR A 127 -3.77 -4.66 32.75
N ASP A 128 -4.60 -5.71 32.81
CA ASP A 128 -5.12 -6.37 31.61
C ASP A 128 -6.19 -5.52 30.89
N PRO A 129 -6.70 -5.95 29.72
CA PRO A 129 -7.75 -5.24 29.00
C PRO A 129 -9.04 -5.05 29.77
N GLU A 130 -9.34 -5.90 30.74
CA GLU A 130 -10.50 -5.84 31.62
C GLU A 130 -10.29 -4.94 32.83
N GLY A 131 -9.06 -4.43 33.04
CA GLY A 131 -8.70 -3.50 34.13
C GLY A 131 -8.23 -4.19 35.41
N TYR A 132 -8.02 -5.51 35.41
CA TYR A 132 -7.45 -6.21 36.57
C TYR A 132 -5.94 -5.98 36.66
N ALA A 133 -5.46 -5.66 37.87
CA ALA A 133 -4.04 -5.45 38.08
C ALA A 133 -3.26 -6.75 38.01
N LEU A 134 -2.28 -6.81 37.12
CA LEU A 134 -1.33 -7.90 36.99
C LEU A 134 -0.03 -7.63 37.75
N TYR A 135 0.35 -6.37 37.85
CA TYR A 135 1.51 -5.91 38.61
C TYR A 135 1.27 -4.52 39.19
N GLU A 136 1.74 -4.30 40.40
CA GLU A 136 1.85 -3.00 41.03
C GLU A 136 3.07 -2.98 41.98
N GLY A 137 4.07 -2.17 41.59
CA GLY A 137 5.33 -2.14 42.36
C GLY A 137 6.32 -1.10 41.86
N PRO A 138 7.49 -0.98 42.53
CA PRO A 138 8.52 -0.05 42.11
C PRO A 138 9.17 -0.49 40.79
N VAL A 139 9.65 0.47 40.01
CA VAL A 139 10.48 0.23 38.81
C VAL A 139 11.93 0.18 39.28
N THR A 140 12.55 -1.00 39.19
CA THR A 140 13.96 -1.22 39.54
C THR A 140 14.88 -1.37 38.33
N GLY A 141 14.30 -1.51 37.13
CA GLY A 141 15.03 -1.85 35.89
C GLY A 141 15.18 -3.37 35.67
N ASP A 142 14.75 -4.18 36.61
CA ASP A 142 14.72 -5.63 36.48
C ASP A 142 13.54 -6.07 35.62
N THR A 143 13.66 -7.28 35.02
CA THR A 143 12.57 -7.87 34.24
C THR A 143 11.47 -8.38 35.17
N ILE A 144 10.24 -7.96 34.91
CA ILE A 144 9.03 -8.40 35.60
C ILE A 144 8.44 -9.56 34.77
N GLU A 145 8.31 -10.74 35.43
CA GLU A 145 7.67 -11.91 34.84
C GLU A 145 6.16 -11.91 35.15
N LEU A 146 5.34 -12.11 34.11
CA LEU A 146 3.88 -11.99 34.17
C LEU A 146 3.23 -13.24 33.59
N GLU A 147 2.53 -14.00 34.42
CA GLU A 147 1.81 -15.19 33.94
C GLU A 147 0.47 -14.84 33.31
N GLY A 148 0.01 -15.67 32.37
CA GLY A 148 -1.30 -15.56 31.74
C GLY A 148 -1.42 -14.41 30.71
N ILE A 149 -0.31 -13.91 30.21
CA ILE A 149 -0.29 -12.88 29.16
C ILE A 149 -0.75 -13.48 27.84
N GLN A 150 -1.68 -12.79 27.17
CA GLN A 150 -2.04 -13.09 25.79
C GLN A 150 -1.06 -12.38 24.82
N PRO A 151 -0.38 -13.13 23.94
CA PRO A 151 0.53 -12.54 22.96
C PRO A 151 -0.18 -11.61 21.98
N TRP A 152 0.43 -10.46 21.74
CA TRP A 152 -0.03 -9.51 20.72
C TRP A 152 0.26 -10.06 19.31
N SER A 153 -0.74 -10.00 18.42
CA SER A 153 -0.58 -10.32 17.01
C SER A 153 -1.68 -9.65 16.18
N HIS A 154 -1.59 -9.76 14.84
CA HIS A 154 -2.65 -9.30 13.92
C HIS A 154 -4.03 -9.89 14.26
N LYS A 155 -4.07 -11.15 14.65
CA LYS A 155 -5.32 -11.85 14.98
C LYS A 155 -5.86 -11.52 16.38
N THR A 156 -4.96 -11.24 17.30
CA THR A 156 -5.24 -10.97 18.71
C THR A 156 -4.42 -9.75 19.16
N PRO A 157 -4.83 -8.52 18.80
CA PRO A 157 -4.09 -7.32 19.13
C PRO A 157 -4.35 -6.85 20.56
N VAL A 158 -4.02 -7.72 21.53
CA VAL A 158 -4.25 -7.47 22.95
C VAL A 158 -3.21 -6.51 23.49
N LEU A 159 -3.67 -5.43 24.12
CA LEU A 159 -2.83 -4.43 24.77
C LEU A 159 -3.11 -4.40 26.26
N TYR A 160 -2.05 -4.18 27.02
CA TYR A 160 -2.05 -4.05 28.48
C TYR A 160 -1.78 -2.58 28.83
N HIS A 161 -2.52 -2.06 29.80
CA HIS A 161 -2.38 -0.67 30.21
C HIS A 161 -1.34 -0.53 31.32
N ALA A 162 -0.25 0.16 31.03
CA ALA A 162 0.84 0.48 31.93
C ALA A 162 0.73 1.94 32.40
N GLU A 163 0.68 2.18 33.70
CA GLU A 163 0.70 3.52 34.30
C GLU A 163 1.96 3.69 35.14
N LEU A 164 2.81 4.63 34.74
CA LEU A 164 4.00 5.01 35.48
C LEU A 164 3.71 6.22 36.35
N THR A 165 3.87 6.10 37.66
CA THR A 165 3.69 7.20 38.61
C THR A 165 5.03 7.58 39.23
N LEU A 166 5.48 8.81 38.97
CA LEU A 166 6.68 9.40 39.54
C LEU A 166 6.33 10.24 40.78
N LYS A 167 7.05 9.98 41.89
CA LYS A 167 6.91 10.74 43.17
C LYS A 167 8.25 11.35 43.55
N ASP A 168 8.19 12.57 44.09
CA ASP A 168 9.36 13.21 44.66
C ASP A 168 9.81 12.59 45.98
N ALA A 169 10.90 13.12 46.57
CA ALA A 169 11.45 12.67 47.85
C ALA A 169 10.49 12.81 49.05
N GLN A 170 9.43 13.62 48.93
CA GLN A 170 8.37 13.82 49.90
C GLN A 170 7.18 12.88 49.68
N GLY A 171 7.23 12.07 48.63
CA GLY A 171 6.15 11.17 48.21
C GLY A 171 5.02 11.83 47.44
N THR A 172 5.19 13.08 47.04
CA THR A 172 4.19 13.82 46.26
C THR A 172 4.26 13.37 44.79
N VAL A 173 3.11 13.06 44.20
CA VAL A 173 3.02 12.71 42.76
C VAL A 173 3.39 13.91 41.91
N GLN A 174 4.40 13.77 41.09
CA GLN A 174 4.89 14.77 40.15
C GLN A 174 4.37 14.56 38.75
N GLU A 175 4.32 13.29 38.30
CA GLU A 175 3.92 12.90 36.95
C GLU A 175 3.24 11.54 36.96
N VAL A 176 2.24 11.35 36.07
CA VAL A 176 1.62 10.08 35.75
C VAL A 176 1.63 9.93 34.24
N VAL A 177 2.23 8.84 33.73
CA VAL A 177 2.36 8.61 32.30
C VAL A 177 1.77 7.25 31.93
N PRO A 178 0.68 7.22 31.16
CA PRO A 178 0.09 6.00 30.66
C PRO A 178 0.73 5.51 29.35
N TYR A 179 0.80 4.18 29.18
CA TYR A 179 1.15 3.51 27.92
C TYR A 179 0.27 2.29 27.72
N ASP A 180 -0.12 2.03 26.47
CA ASP A 180 -0.68 0.73 26.09
C ASP A 180 0.45 -0.10 25.45
N ILE A 181 0.73 -1.31 25.95
CA ILE A 181 1.83 -2.16 25.52
C ILE A 181 1.33 -3.53 25.10
N GLY A 182 1.94 -4.11 24.06
CA GLY A 182 1.64 -5.45 23.58
C GLY A 182 2.84 -6.39 23.77
N PHE A 183 2.62 -7.54 24.42
CA PHE A 183 3.66 -8.54 24.62
C PHE A 183 3.84 -9.40 23.37
N ARG A 184 5.04 -9.42 22.81
CA ARG A 184 5.36 -10.20 21.62
C ARG A 184 6.83 -10.61 21.55
N ARG A 185 7.13 -11.63 20.75
CA ARG A 185 8.48 -12.00 20.36
C ARG A 185 8.56 -12.06 18.83
N PHE A 186 9.38 -11.19 18.22
CA PHE A 186 9.65 -11.21 16.79
C PHE A 186 11.09 -11.63 16.56
N GLU A 187 11.28 -12.66 15.76
CA GLU A 187 12.58 -13.31 15.61
C GLU A 187 12.79 -13.89 14.21
N MET A 188 14.06 -14.04 13.82
CA MET A 188 14.46 -14.83 12.67
C MET A 188 14.73 -16.26 13.09
N LYS A 189 13.97 -17.23 12.55
CA LYS A 189 14.13 -18.65 12.85
C LYS A 189 14.25 -19.44 11.54
N ASP A 190 15.39 -20.11 11.34
CA ASP A 190 15.66 -20.91 10.13
C ASP A 190 15.46 -20.12 8.81
N GLY A 191 15.84 -18.84 8.79
CA GLY A 191 15.67 -17.95 7.63
C GLY A 191 14.21 -17.55 7.38
N ILE A 192 13.35 -17.60 8.40
CA ILE A 192 11.94 -17.20 8.35
C ILE A 192 11.67 -16.21 9.48
N MET A 193 11.01 -15.12 9.18
CA MET A 193 10.54 -14.17 10.18
C MET A 193 9.31 -14.73 10.90
N CYS A 194 9.39 -14.84 12.21
CA CYS A 194 8.34 -15.38 13.05
C CYS A 194 7.90 -14.39 14.12
N LEU A 195 6.61 -14.28 14.34
CA LEU A 195 6.01 -13.58 15.47
C LEU A 195 5.41 -14.62 16.43
N ASN A 196 5.87 -14.62 17.68
CA ASN A 196 5.45 -15.57 18.71
C ASN A 196 5.62 -17.05 18.27
N GLY A 197 6.67 -17.32 17.46
CA GLY A 197 6.96 -18.62 16.88
C GLY A 197 6.16 -18.99 15.63
N GLU A 198 5.17 -18.19 15.21
CA GLU A 198 4.43 -18.38 13.96
C GLU A 198 5.03 -17.57 12.81
N ARG A 199 5.14 -18.19 11.63
CA ARG A 199 5.59 -17.52 10.41
C ARG A 199 4.70 -16.32 10.08
N VAL A 200 5.30 -15.16 9.85
CA VAL A 200 4.60 -13.96 9.36
C VAL A 200 4.52 -13.99 7.84
N VAL A 201 3.38 -13.55 7.28
CA VAL A 201 3.23 -13.20 5.87
C VAL A 201 2.64 -11.80 5.80
N PHE A 202 3.35 -10.88 5.16
CA PHE A 202 2.91 -9.51 4.99
C PHE A 202 1.94 -9.40 3.81
N ASN A 203 0.68 -9.22 4.10
CA ASN A 203 -0.36 -8.76 3.20
C ASN A 203 -0.39 -7.24 3.29
N GLY A 204 0.63 -6.59 2.77
CA GLY A 204 0.96 -5.22 3.09
C GLY A 204 0.59 -4.21 2.01
N VAL A 205 0.66 -2.94 2.41
CA VAL A 205 0.56 -1.78 1.54
C VAL A 205 1.53 -0.69 2.01
N ASN A 206 2.11 0.03 1.06
CA ASN A 206 2.86 1.25 1.33
C ASN A 206 1.89 2.39 1.60
N ARG A 207 2.11 3.20 2.62
CA ARG A 207 1.17 4.24 3.01
C ARG A 207 1.83 5.60 3.09
N HIS A 208 1.38 6.52 2.22
CA HIS A 208 1.55 7.95 2.40
C HIS A 208 0.42 8.54 3.25
N GLU A 209 0.73 9.56 4.03
CA GLU A 209 -0.28 10.38 4.72
C GLU A 209 -0.90 11.35 3.72
N TRP A 210 -2.22 11.24 3.48
CA TRP A 210 -2.89 12.05 2.48
C TRP A 210 -4.37 12.31 2.75
N ASN A 211 -4.83 13.49 2.34
CA ASN A 211 -6.23 13.90 2.26
C ASN A 211 -6.40 14.88 1.09
N PRO A 212 -7.44 14.76 0.24
CA PRO A 212 -7.58 15.56 -0.97
C PRO A 212 -7.91 17.05 -0.72
N GLU A 213 -8.29 17.42 0.49
CA GLU A 213 -8.56 18.81 0.87
C GLU A 213 -7.42 19.44 1.67
N LYS A 214 -6.66 18.63 2.42
CA LYS A 214 -5.63 19.06 3.38
C LYS A 214 -4.21 18.71 2.93
N GLY A 215 -4.04 17.95 1.85
CA GLY A 215 -2.75 17.37 1.45
C GLY A 215 -2.22 16.42 2.54
N ARG A 216 -1.03 16.69 3.07
CA ARG A 216 -0.39 15.89 4.12
C ARG A 216 -0.81 16.27 5.54
N ALA A 217 -1.59 17.34 5.72
CA ALA A 217 -2.04 17.77 7.04
C ALA A 217 -3.26 16.97 7.51
N ILE A 218 -3.11 15.65 7.60
CA ILE A 218 -4.15 14.72 8.03
C ILE A 218 -4.43 14.80 9.53
N ASP A 219 -5.59 14.30 9.93
CA ASP A 219 -6.02 14.24 11.34
C ASP A 219 -6.48 12.83 11.75
N ALA A 220 -7.02 12.72 12.95
CA ALA A 220 -7.48 11.44 13.50
C ALA A 220 -8.57 10.78 12.66
N ASP A 221 -9.48 11.57 12.08
CA ASP A 221 -10.58 11.03 11.27
C ASP A 221 -10.04 10.41 9.97
N ASP A 222 -9.05 11.06 9.34
CA ASP A 222 -8.37 10.55 8.14
C ASP A 222 -7.66 9.21 8.43
N MET A 223 -6.96 9.12 9.58
CA MET A 223 -6.26 7.90 9.99
C MET A 223 -7.22 6.77 10.35
N ASN A 224 -8.33 7.05 11.05
CA ASN A 224 -9.35 6.06 11.36
C ASN A 224 -10.05 5.54 10.09
N ALA A 225 -10.33 6.40 9.12
CA ALA A 225 -10.90 6.01 7.83
C ALA A 225 -9.94 5.07 7.08
N ALA A 226 -8.64 5.41 7.03
CA ALA A 226 -7.64 4.53 6.43
C ALA A 226 -7.58 3.16 7.14
N MET A 227 -7.55 3.13 8.48
CA MET A 227 -7.55 1.88 9.25
C MET A 227 -8.77 1.01 8.94
N ALA A 228 -9.95 1.60 8.80
CA ALA A 228 -11.17 0.86 8.45
C ALA A 228 -11.05 0.20 7.06
N VAL A 229 -10.48 0.90 6.07
CA VAL A 229 -10.23 0.34 4.73
C VAL A 229 -9.24 -0.82 4.78
N LEU A 230 -8.13 -0.68 5.52
CA LEU A 230 -7.14 -1.76 5.65
C LEU A 230 -7.79 -3.03 6.21
N LYS A 231 -8.55 -2.91 7.31
CA LYS A 231 -9.23 -4.04 7.97
C LYS A 231 -10.26 -4.69 7.07
N ALA A 232 -11.05 -3.90 6.33
CA ALA A 232 -12.09 -4.39 5.42
C ALA A 232 -11.52 -5.19 4.23
N ASN A 233 -10.24 -4.97 3.89
CA ASN A 233 -9.60 -5.56 2.73
C ASN A 233 -8.51 -6.60 3.05
N ASN A 234 -8.49 -7.14 4.27
CA ASN A 234 -7.54 -8.16 4.72
C ASN A 234 -6.06 -7.72 4.66
N ILE A 235 -5.81 -6.41 4.68
CA ILE A 235 -4.47 -5.85 4.77
C ILE A 235 -4.03 -5.94 6.23
N ASN A 236 -2.89 -6.60 6.48
CA ASN A 236 -2.37 -6.85 7.83
C ASN A 236 -1.07 -6.12 8.13
N ALA A 237 -0.52 -5.39 7.15
CA ALA A 237 0.76 -4.71 7.30
C ALA A 237 0.81 -3.39 6.55
N VAL A 238 1.59 -2.45 7.07
CA VAL A 238 1.89 -1.16 6.45
C VAL A 238 3.39 -0.92 6.49
N ARG A 239 3.98 -0.43 5.38
CA ARG A 239 5.28 0.23 5.36
C ARG A 239 5.03 1.74 5.31
N THR A 240 5.62 2.48 6.24
CA THR A 240 5.54 3.93 6.27
C THR A 240 6.46 4.48 5.19
N CYS A 241 5.93 4.79 4.03
CA CYS A 241 6.73 5.19 2.87
C CYS A 241 6.79 6.72 2.71
N HIS A 242 7.94 7.36 2.67
CA HIS A 242 9.27 6.91 3.05
C HIS A 242 9.73 7.80 4.19
N TYR A 243 8.99 7.76 5.29
CA TYR A 243 9.13 8.60 6.48
C TYR A 243 8.24 8.08 7.63
N PRO A 244 8.56 8.38 8.89
CA PRO A 244 7.68 8.02 10.00
C PRO A 244 6.33 8.74 9.93
N ASP A 245 5.25 7.99 10.08
CA ASP A 245 3.87 8.52 10.15
C ASP A 245 3.61 9.31 11.45
N GLN A 246 2.45 9.97 11.56
CA GLN A 246 2.03 10.63 12.80
C GLN A 246 1.87 9.63 13.95
N SER A 247 2.20 10.04 15.18
CA SER A 247 2.22 9.14 16.36
C SER A 247 0.91 8.39 16.59
N LEU A 248 -0.25 9.01 16.35
CA LEU A 248 -1.54 8.35 16.50
C LEU A 248 -1.70 7.12 15.56
N TRP A 249 -1.02 7.12 14.40
CA TRP A 249 -1.08 5.98 13.49
C TRP A 249 -0.53 4.69 14.12
N TYR A 250 0.54 4.82 14.91
CA TYR A 250 1.16 3.70 15.62
C TYR A 250 0.23 3.14 16.71
N ASP A 251 -0.43 4.01 17.49
CA ASP A 251 -1.46 3.60 18.44
C ASP A 251 -2.60 2.83 17.76
N LEU A 252 -3.03 3.30 16.59
CA LEU A 252 -4.07 2.63 15.79
C LEU A 252 -3.58 1.28 15.26
N CYS A 253 -2.32 1.17 14.82
CA CYS A 253 -1.74 -0.10 14.38
C CYS A 253 -1.62 -1.09 15.54
N ASP A 254 -1.19 -0.65 16.71
CA ASP A 254 -1.15 -1.49 17.92
C ASP A 254 -2.54 -2.03 18.28
N LYS A 255 -3.55 -1.18 18.32
CA LYS A 255 -4.94 -1.53 18.67
C LYS A 255 -5.64 -2.41 17.64
N ASN A 256 -5.27 -2.30 16.37
CA ASN A 256 -5.91 -3.03 15.27
C ASN A 256 -5.09 -4.22 14.77
N GLY A 257 -3.89 -4.45 15.30
CA GLY A 257 -3.03 -5.56 14.90
C GLY A 257 -2.47 -5.40 13.49
N ILE A 258 -2.10 -4.20 13.07
CA ILE A 258 -1.44 -3.95 11.79
C ILE A 258 0.07 -3.97 12.01
N TYR A 259 0.77 -4.89 11.35
CA TYR A 259 2.23 -4.96 11.38
C TYR A 259 2.85 -3.76 10.68
N MET A 260 3.98 -3.29 11.16
CA MET A 260 4.64 -2.12 10.57
C MET A 260 6.10 -2.41 10.22
N ILE A 261 6.47 -1.97 9.03
CA ILE A 261 7.84 -1.56 8.71
C ILE A 261 7.87 -0.05 8.90
N ASP A 262 8.56 0.41 9.94
CA ASP A 262 8.71 1.82 10.24
C ASP A 262 9.97 2.35 9.56
N GLU A 263 9.82 3.37 8.70
CA GLU A 263 10.87 3.78 7.79
C GLU A 263 11.40 5.17 8.11
N THR A 264 12.73 5.24 8.21
CA THR A 264 13.46 6.49 8.42
C THR A 264 13.24 7.44 7.24
N ASN A 265 13.08 8.72 7.52
CA ASN A 265 12.95 9.77 6.50
C ASN A 265 14.27 9.93 5.72
N LEU A 266 14.48 9.06 4.76
CA LEU A 266 15.65 9.03 3.89
C LEU A 266 15.27 8.50 2.52
N GLU A 267 15.40 9.35 1.50
CA GLU A 267 15.36 8.99 0.09
C GLU A 267 16.19 9.96 -0.73
N SER A 268 17.06 9.41 -1.60
CA SER A 268 17.99 10.24 -2.36
C SER A 268 18.25 9.72 -3.78
N HIS A 269 17.36 8.91 -4.31
CA HIS A 269 17.51 8.24 -5.61
C HIS A 269 17.94 9.17 -6.75
N GLY A 270 17.51 10.43 -6.72
CA GLY A 270 17.92 11.43 -7.69
C GLY A 270 19.42 11.62 -7.81
N SER A 271 20.22 11.23 -6.81
CA SER A 271 21.67 11.36 -6.84
C SER A 271 22.35 10.26 -7.68
N TRP A 272 21.84 9.03 -7.65
CA TRP A 272 22.45 7.90 -8.37
C TRP A 272 21.73 7.54 -9.68
N GLN A 273 20.45 7.84 -9.80
CA GLN A 273 19.70 7.64 -11.05
C GLN A 273 19.98 8.74 -12.09
N LYS A 274 20.36 9.91 -11.65
CA LYS A 274 20.46 11.13 -12.44
C LYS A 274 21.24 11.02 -13.76
N LEU A 275 22.26 10.20 -13.79
CA LEU A 275 23.14 10.05 -14.96
C LEU A 275 22.94 8.72 -15.69
N GLY A 276 21.94 7.91 -15.30
CA GLY A 276 21.72 6.59 -15.86
C GLY A 276 22.85 5.59 -15.54
N ALA A 277 23.77 5.95 -14.65
CA ALA A 277 24.87 5.10 -14.19
C ALA A 277 25.11 5.33 -12.71
N ILE A 278 25.42 4.25 -11.98
CA ILE A 278 25.78 4.33 -10.57
C ILE A 278 27.21 4.86 -10.47
N GLU A 279 27.35 6.08 -9.97
CA GLU A 279 28.63 6.73 -9.70
C GLU A 279 28.77 6.94 -8.19
N PRO A 280 29.50 6.06 -7.47
CA PRO A 280 29.54 6.07 -6.01
C PRO A 280 29.98 7.40 -5.38
N SER A 281 30.82 8.16 -6.05
CA SER A 281 31.28 9.47 -5.57
C SER A 281 30.19 10.56 -5.54
N TRP A 282 29.05 10.31 -6.21
CA TRP A 282 27.92 11.26 -6.30
C TRP A 282 26.70 10.79 -5.52
N ASN A 283 26.75 9.59 -4.92
CA ASN A 283 25.62 9.00 -4.21
C ASN A 283 25.57 9.49 -2.76
N VAL A 284 24.50 10.18 -2.42
CA VAL A 284 24.21 10.68 -1.06
C VAL A 284 23.19 9.75 -0.42
N PRO A 285 23.37 9.30 0.85
CA PRO A 285 24.55 9.51 1.70
C PRO A 285 25.73 8.63 1.29
N GLY A 286 25.53 7.42 0.77
CA GLY A 286 26.54 6.48 0.33
C GLY A 286 27.56 6.18 1.43
N SER A 287 28.82 6.58 1.18
CA SER A 287 29.92 6.47 2.14
C SER A 287 30.61 7.84 2.34
N LEU A 288 29.84 8.91 2.37
CA LEU A 288 30.29 10.29 2.53
C LEU A 288 30.20 10.69 4.00
N PRO A 289 31.35 10.80 4.73
CA PRO A 289 31.36 10.95 6.19
C PRO A 289 30.56 12.15 6.73
N GLU A 290 30.38 13.18 5.92
CA GLU A 290 29.61 14.38 6.25
C GLU A 290 28.10 14.13 6.39
N TRP A 291 27.58 13.01 5.86
CA TRP A 291 26.16 12.65 5.94
C TRP A 291 25.86 11.62 7.03
N LYS A 292 26.87 10.92 7.53
CA LYS A 292 26.71 9.82 8.47
C LYS A 292 25.93 10.20 9.73
N ASP A 293 26.35 11.29 10.39
CA ASP A 293 25.69 11.71 11.63
C ASP A 293 24.24 12.14 11.40
N CYS A 294 23.95 12.77 10.26
CA CYS A 294 22.60 13.19 9.89
C CYS A 294 21.66 11.99 9.70
N VAL A 295 22.08 10.95 8.97
CA VAL A 295 21.22 9.79 8.72
C VAL A 295 21.04 8.91 9.97
N VAL A 296 22.09 8.77 10.79
CA VAL A 296 22.02 8.07 12.08
C VAL A 296 21.12 8.81 13.07
N ASP A 297 21.12 10.16 13.06
CA ASP A 297 20.24 10.97 13.89
C ASP A 297 18.76 10.77 13.53
N ARG A 298 18.44 10.67 12.23
CA ARG A 298 17.08 10.34 11.74
C ARG A 298 16.63 8.95 12.22
N ALA A 299 17.49 7.94 12.10
CA ALA A 299 17.24 6.61 12.64
C ALA A 299 17.00 6.63 14.16
N ARG A 300 17.79 7.42 14.90
CA ARG A 300 17.62 7.61 16.34
C ARG A 300 16.29 8.27 16.68
N SER A 301 15.95 9.36 15.99
CA SER A 301 14.72 10.11 16.22
C SER A 301 13.47 9.23 16.03
N MET A 302 13.45 8.40 14.98
CA MET A 302 12.39 7.44 14.75
C MET A 302 12.33 6.37 15.86
N LEU A 303 13.44 5.69 16.14
CA LEU A 303 13.49 4.64 17.15
C LEU A 303 13.06 5.15 18.53
N GLU A 304 13.62 6.27 18.99
CA GLU A 304 13.32 6.81 20.33
C GLU A 304 11.85 7.23 20.47
N ARG A 305 11.20 7.65 19.38
CA ARG A 305 9.77 7.95 19.35
C ARG A 305 8.91 6.69 19.40
N ASP A 306 9.26 5.66 18.60
CA ASP A 306 8.34 4.56 18.26
C ASP A 306 8.66 3.22 18.92
N LYS A 307 9.72 3.15 19.73
CA LYS A 307 10.24 1.92 20.37
C LYS A 307 9.25 1.17 21.27
N ASN A 308 8.20 1.82 21.77
CA ASN A 308 7.19 1.19 22.62
C ASN A 308 6.04 0.51 21.87
N HIS A 309 5.94 0.71 20.54
CA HIS A 309 4.84 0.18 19.76
C HIS A 309 5.04 -1.29 19.40
N ALA A 310 4.06 -2.13 19.76
CA ALA A 310 4.06 -3.56 19.46
C ALA A 310 3.94 -3.84 17.96
N ALA A 311 3.24 -2.99 17.23
CA ALA A 311 3.03 -3.09 15.78
C ALA A 311 4.32 -2.97 14.97
N VAL A 312 5.31 -2.19 15.43
CA VAL A 312 6.59 -2.03 14.74
C VAL A 312 7.40 -3.32 14.87
N LEU A 313 7.53 -4.07 13.78
CA LEU A 313 8.30 -5.31 13.73
C LEU A 313 9.69 -5.11 13.13
N ILE A 314 9.82 -4.17 12.21
CA ILE A 314 11.03 -3.95 11.41
C ILE A 314 11.33 -2.46 11.37
N TRP A 315 12.59 -2.11 11.64
CA TRP A 315 13.14 -0.79 11.37
C TRP A 315 13.68 -0.72 9.95
N SER A 316 13.29 0.26 9.17
CA SER A 316 13.83 0.47 7.82
C SER A 316 14.75 1.68 7.76
N CYS A 317 15.90 1.51 7.11
CA CYS A 317 16.90 2.57 7.00
C CYS A 317 16.50 3.69 6.03
N GLY A 318 15.45 3.48 5.22
CA GLY A 318 15.01 4.44 4.21
C GLY A 318 14.68 3.78 2.88
N ASN A 319 14.58 4.58 1.84
CA ASN A 319 14.20 4.18 0.49
C ASN A 319 15.24 4.63 -0.54
N GLU A 320 15.36 3.90 -1.64
CA GLU A 320 16.04 4.20 -2.91
C GLU A 320 17.29 5.09 -2.81
N SER A 321 18.15 4.81 -1.83
CA SER A 321 19.44 5.46 -1.67
C SER A 321 20.58 4.43 -1.86
N TYR A 322 21.70 4.84 -2.44
CA TYR A 322 22.78 3.91 -2.71
C TYR A 322 23.41 3.40 -1.41
N ALA A 323 23.42 2.08 -1.22
CA ALA A 323 23.96 1.44 -0.03
C ALA A 323 25.45 1.72 0.16
N GLY A 324 25.83 2.14 1.37
CA GLY A 324 27.21 2.48 1.73
C GLY A 324 27.41 2.47 3.25
N GLU A 325 28.56 3.00 3.69
CA GLU A 325 28.97 3.03 5.11
C GLU A 325 27.98 3.80 6.00
N ASP A 326 27.30 4.82 5.47
CA ASP A 326 26.42 5.67 6.26
C ASP A 326 25.12 4.94 6.60
N ILE A 327 24.53 4.21 5.63
CA ILE A 327 23.36 3.37 5.87
C ILE A 327 23.73 2.14 6.71
N LEU A 328 24.93 1.57 6.54
CA LEU A 328 25.43 0.53 7.42
C LEU A 328 25.51 0.99 8.87
N ALA A 329 25.91 2.25 9.10
CA ALA A 329 25.94 2.81 10.44
C ALA A 329 24.54 2.96 11.06
N MET A 330 23.49 3.23 10.26
CA MET A 330 22.11 3.21 10.74
C MET A 330 21.70 1.81 11.20
N THR A 331 21.99 0.78 10.41
CA THR A 331 21.72 -0.63 10.77
C THR A 331 22.44 -1.03 12.05
N GLN A 332 23.71 -0.67 12.18
CA GLN A 332 24.49 -0.93 13.40
C GLN A 332 23.88 -0.24 14.61
N PHE A 333 23.37 0.98 14.44
CA PHE A 333 22.68 1.71 15.49
C PHE A 333 21.39 0.99 15.91
N PHE A 334 20.54 0.55 14.97
CA PHE A 334 19.32 -0.18 15.26
C PHE A 334 19.59 -1.48 16.00
N HIS A 335 20.49 -2.32 15.50
CA HIS A 335 20.84 -3.59 16.14
C HIS A 335 21.43 -3.42 17.56
N ALA A 336 22.25 -2.37 17.76
CA ALA A 336 22.85 -2.08 19.06
C ALA A 336 21.83 -1.58 20.08
N LYS A 337 20.83 -0.83 19.63
CA LYS A 337 19.82 -0.23 20.50
C LYS A 337 18.63 -1.16 20.73
N ASP A 338 18.13 -1.81 19.66
CA ASP A 338 16.94 -2.64 19.71
C ASP A 338 17.14 -3.99 18.98
N PRO A 339 17.77 -4.95 19.64
CA PRO A 339 17.95 -6.30 19.08
C PRO A 339 16.64 -7.11 18.99
N SER A 340 15.51 -6.59 19.47
CA SER A 340 14.20 -7.26 19.43
C SER A 340 13.46 -7.06 18.10
N ARG A 341 14.00 -6.25 17.20
CA ARG A 341 13.44 -5.98 15.87
C ARG A 341 14.49 -6.19 14.79
N LEU A 342 14.02 -6.55 13.59
CA LEU A 342 14.88 -6.71 12.43
C LEU A 342 15.08 -5.37 11.70
N VAL A 343 16.11 -5.33 10.85
CA VAL A 343 16.44 -4.14 10.05
C VAL A 343 16.25 -4.44 8.57
N HIS A 344 15.57 -3.54 7.88
CA HIS A 344 15.25 -3.60 6.47
C HIS A 344 16.00 -2.52 5.68
N TYR A 345 16.46 -2.89 4.48
CA TYR A 345 16.88 -1.97 3.45
C TYR A 345 16.95 -2.67 2.08
N GLU A 346 16.30 -2.13 1.05
CA GLU A 346 16.27 -2.71 -0.29
C GLU A 346 17.44 -2.28 -1.19
N GLY A 347 18.02 -1.11 -0.96
CA GLY A 347 19.06 -0.52 -1.81
C GLY A 347 20.35 -1.34 -1.92
N VAL A 348 20.51 -2.40 -1.11
CA VAL A 348 21.62 -3.36 -1.23
C VAL A 348 21.64 -4.11 -2.57
N VAL A 349 20.55 -4.12 -3.32
CA VAL A 349 20.51 -4.71 -4.67
C VAL A 349 21.46 -4.02 -5.63
N HIS A 350 21.73 -2.74 -5.40
CA HIS A 350 22.65 -1.92 -6.21
C HIS A 350 24.10 -2.00 -5.72
N ASN A 351 24.33 -2.43 -4.47
CA ASN A 351 25.67 -2.56 -3.90
C ASN A 351 25.76 -3.74 -2.94
N ARG A 352 25.97 -4.93 -3.48
CA ARG A 352 26.03 -6.19 -2.73
C ARG A 352 27.21 -6.31 -1.75
N ALA A 353 28.21 -5.44 -1.84
CA ALA A 353 29.27 -5.36 -0.83
C ALA A 353 28.71 -4.99 0.56
N PHE A 354 27.58 -4.32 0.61
CA PHE A 354 26.89 -3.90 1.82
C PHE A 354 25.66 -4.76 2.18
N ALA A 355 25.62 -6.02 1.78
CA ALA A 355 24.50 -6.93 2.08
C ALA A 355 24.22 -7.09 3.58
N ALA A 356 25.15 -6.73 4.46
CA ALA A 356 25.00 -6.74 5.92
C ALA A 356 24.05 -5.63 6.45
N ILE A 357 23.65 -4.66 5.61
CA ILE A 357 22.74 -3.58 6.00
C ILE A 357 21.34 -4.12 6.35
N THR A 358 20.90 -5.19 5.75
CA THR A 358 19.52 -5.70 5.91
C THR A 358 19.51 -7.15 6.40
N ASP A 359 18.51 -7.51 7.22
CA ASP A 359 18.33 -8.88 7.73
C ASP A 359 17.53 -9.78 6.75
N MET A 360 16.97 -9.22 5.70
CA MET A 360 16.18 -9.91 4.68
C MET A 360 16.59 -9.52 3.27
N GLU A 361 16.30 -10.34 2.29
CA GLU A 361 16.31 -9.91 0.90
C GLU A 361 15.02 -9.12 0.63
N SER A 362 15.17 -7.89 0.19
CA SER A 362 14.07 -7.03 -0.18
C SER A 362 14.30 -6.47 -1.57
N ARG A 363 13.25 -6.50 -2.38
CA ARG A 363 13.30 -5.95 -3.74
C ARG A 363 12.02 -5.20 -4.05
N MET A 364 12.13 -4.26 -4.98
CA MET A 364 11.00 -3.59 -5.60
C MET A 364 10.63 -4.29 -6.89
N TYR A 365 9.34 -4.55 -7.10
CA TYR A 365 8.73 -5.03 -8.35
C TYR A 365 9.35 -6.30 -8.94
N ALA A 366 10.06 -7.11 -8.15
CA ALA A 366 10.59 -8.38 -8.61
C ALA A 366 9.45 -9.30 -9.08
N LYS A 367 9.67 -9.94 -10.21
CA LYS A 367 8.65 -10.82 -10.81
C LYS A 367 8.65 -12.19 -10.11
N PRO A 368 7.53 -12.94 -10.15
CA PRO A 368 7.45 -14.24 -9.49
C PRO A 368 8.58 -15.21 -9.84
N TRP A 369 9.08 -15.18 -11.07
CA TRP A 369 10.21 -16.04 -11.47
C TRP A 369 11.55 -15.60 -10.88
N GLU A 370 11.79 -14.29 -10.70
CA GLU A 370 13.02 -13.76 -10.07
C GLU A 370 13.05 -14.09 -8.58
N ILE A 371 11.89 -14.05 -7.93
CA ILE A 371 11.73 -14.48 -6.53
C ILE A 371 12.00 -15.98 -6.42
N ARG A 372 11.42 -16.78 -7.32
CA ARG A 372 11.64 -18.24 -7.37
C ARG A 372 13.11 -18.57 -7.55
N GLU A 373 13.80 -17.93 -8.49
CA GLU A 373 15.24 -18.11 -8.74
C GLU A 373 16.05 -17.85 -7.47
N TYR A 374 15.76 -16.77 -6.75
CA TYR A 374 16.41 -16.47 -5.48
C TYR A 374 16.16 -17.56 -4.44
N LEU A 375 14.92 -17.99 -4.25
CA LEU A 375 14.54 -18.98 -3.25
C LEU A 375 15.08 -20.39 -3.56
N GLU A 376 15.16 -20.77 -4.83
CA GLU A 376 15.75 -22.03 -5.27
C GLU A 376 17.27 -22.09 -5.05
N SER A 377 17.93 -20.93 -4.92
CA SER A 377 19.35 -20.86 -4.52
C SER A 377 19.59 -21.25 -3.06
N LYS A 378 18.54 -21.50 -2.27
CA LYS A 378 18.57 -21.81 -0.84
C LYS A 378 19.28 -20.72 -0.02
N PRO A 379 18.78 -19.49 -0.07
CA PRO A 379 19.38 -18.37 0.62
C PRO A 379 19.23 -18.47 2.14
N GLU A 380 20.11 -17.77 2.87
CA GLU A 380 20.01 -17.66 4.33
C GLU A 380 18.91 -16.65 4.75
N LYS A 381 18.69 -15.61 3.94
CA LYS A 381 17.72 -14.54 4.25
C LYS A 381 16.36 -14.81 3.64
N PRO A 382 15.25 -14.53 4.36
CA PRO A 382 13.92 -14.53 3.79
C PRO A 382 13.77 -13.44 2.73
N PHE A 383 12.73 -13.55 1.93
CA PHE A 383 12.42 -12.61 0.86
C PHE A 383 11.10 -11.86 1.13
N ILE A 384 11.13 -10.54 1.00
CA ILE A 384 9.94 -9.70 0.94
C ILE A 384 9.98 -8.79 -0.29
N LEU A 385 8.83 -8.29 -0.70
CA LEU A 385 8.73 -7.19 -1.64
C LEU A 385 8.38 -5.92 -0.86
N CYS A 386 9.34 -5.01 -0.68
CA CYS A 386 9.01 -3.72 -0.05
C CYS A 386 8.05 -2.91 -0.92
N GLU A 387 8.09 -3.13 -2.24
CA GLU A 387 7.13 -2.58 -3.19
C GLU A 387 6.79 -3.59 -4.28
N TYR A 388 5.49 -3.73 -4.59
CA TYR A 388 5.02 -4.50 -5.74
C TYR A 388 3.62 -4.04 -6.18
N MET A 389 3.12 -4.58 -7.27
CA MET A 389 1.75 -4.31 -7.75
C MET A 389 1.45 -2.82 -7.95
N HIS A 390 2.42 -2.06 -8.49
CA HIS A 390 2.31 -0.63 -8.74
C HIS A 390 0.97 -0.26 -9.39
N ASP A 391 0.07 0.41 -8.64
CA ASP A 391 -1.33 0.64 -9.06
C ASP A 391 -1.54 2.01 -9.71
N MET A 392 -0.59 2.44 -10.56
CA MET A 392 -0.72 3.70 -11.28
C MET A 392 -1.87 3.64 -12.30
N GLY A 393 -2.84 4.54 -12.16
CA GLY A 393 -3.99 4.63 -13.04
C GLY A 393 -4.92 3.43 -12.94
N ASN A 394 -4.97 2.60 -13.98
CA ASN A 394 -5.83 1.41 -14.09
C ASN A 394 -4.98 0.13 -14.11
N SER A 395 -4.07 0.03 -13.17
CA SER A 395 -3.15 -1.10 -13.03
C SER A 395 -3.57 -2.03 -11.90
N LEU A 396 -2.63 -2.83 -11.45
CA LEU A 396 -2.74 -3.99 -10.58
C LEU A 396 -3.29 -5.22 -11.31
N GLY A 397 -2.57 -6.34 -11.19
CA GLY A 397 -2.96 -7.61 -11.80
C GLY A 397 -1.91 -8.70 -11.57
N GLY A 398 -2.32 -9.97 -11.67
CA GLY A 398 -1.44 -11.12 -11.47
C GLY A 398 -1.07 -11.42 -10.02
N MET A 399 -1.79 -10.87 -9.05
CA MET A 399 -1.57 -11.02 -7.60
C MET A 399 -1.59 -12.49 -7.17
N GLU A 400 -2.40 -13.32 -7.84
CA GLU A 400 -2.45 -14.76 -7.65
C GLU A 400 -1.07 -15.42 -7.66
N SER A 401 -0.21 -15.02 -8.60
CA SER A 401 1.11 -15.62 -8.78
C SER A 401 2.02 -15.41 -7.57
N TYR A 402 1.95 -14.24 -6.94
CA TYR A 402 2.71 -13.91 -5.73
C TYR A 402 2.16 -14.63 -4.51
N VAL A 403 0.83 -14.66 -4.34
CA VAL A 403 0.20 -15.35 -3.20
C VAL A 403 0.42 -16.86 -3.26
N LYS A 404 0.40 -17.47 -4.46
CA LYS A 404 0.74 -18.89 -4.63
C LYS A 404 2.19 -19.17 -4.26
N LEU A 405 3.11 -18.29 -4.66
CA LEU A 405 4.53 -18.43 -4.36
C LEU A 405 4.80 -18.43 -2.84
N ALA A 406 4.08 -17.63 -2.08
CA ALA A 406 4.19 -17.61 -0.61
C ALA A 406 3.74 -18.92 0.06
N LYS A 407 2.93 -19.75 -0.62
CA LYS A 407 2.58 -21.11 -0.16
C LYS A 407 3.63 -22.15 -0.53
N GLU A 408 4.28 -21.98 -1.68
CA GLU A 408 5.30 -22.90 -2.18
C GLU A 408 6.62 -22.74 -1.42
N TYR A 409 6.98 -21.50 -1.06
CA TYR A 409 8.26 -21.16 -0.42
C TYR A 409 8.04 -20.44 0.90
N PRO A 410 8.30 -21.11 2.04
CA PRO A 410 8.13 -20.47 3.36
C PRO A 410 8.97 -19.21 3.59
N GLN A 411 10.12 -19.11 2.94
CA GLN A 411 11.00 -17.94 3.03
C GLN A 411 10.51 -16.72 2.21
N TYR A 412 9.52 -16.87 1.32
CA TYR A 412 8.85 -15.73 0.71
C TYR A 412 7.69 -15.27 1.59
N GLN A 413 7.85 -14.13 2.22
CA GLN A 413 6.95 -13.68 3.28
C GLN A 413 6.07 -12.50 2.88
N GLY A 414 5.71 -12.42 1.59
CA GLY A 414 4.74 -11.43 1.08
C GLY A 414 5.38 -10.11 0.66
N GLY A 415 4.61 -9.03 0.77
CA GLY A 415 5.09 -7.72 0.34
C GLY A 415 4.06 -6.61 0.54
N PHE A 416 4.43 -5.41 0.08
CA PHE A 416 3.68 -4.17 0.27
C PHE A 416 3.31 -3.57 -1.07
N ILE A 417 2.01 -3.45 -1.36
CA ILE A 417 1.50 -2.86 -2.61
C ILE A 417 1.93 -1.39 -2.68
N TRP A 418 2.37 -0.93 -3.83
CA TRP A 418 2.60 0.47 -4.13
C TRP A 418 1.37 1.04 -4.85
N ASP A 419 0.58 1.94 -4.24
CA ASP A 419 0.55 2.29 -2.82
C ASP A 419 -0.90 2.31 -2.29
N TYR A 420 -1.14 2.91 -1.11
CA TYR A 420 -2.45 2.90 -0.46
C TYR A 420 -3.43 3.86 -1.12
N MET A 421 -3.06 5.13 -1.32
CA MET A 421 -4.01 6.18 -1.70
C MET A 421 -3.43 7.14 -2.74
N ASP A 422 -4.18 7.41 -3.79
CA ASP A 422 -3.82 8.47 -4.74
C ASP A 422 -3.59 9.79 -4.02
N GLN A 423 -2.47 10.42 -4.30
CA GLN A 423 -2.17 11.76 -3.83
C GLN A 423 -2.70 12.78 -4.83
N ALA A 424 -3.99 13.11 -4.74
CA ALA A 424 -4.63 14.12 -5.58
C ALA A 424 -5.35 15.17 -4.73
N ILE A 425 -5.47 16.38 -5.24
CA ILE A 425 -6.05 17.52 -4.54
C ILE A 425 -7.28 18.01 -5.28
N TRP A 426 -8.36 18.30 -4.52
CA TRP A 426 -9.55 18.93 -5.09
C TRP A 426 -9.24 20.33 -5.61
N HIS A 427 -9.58 20.59 -6.86
CA HIS A 427 -9.55 21.92 -7.45
C HIS A 427 -10.70 22.13 -8.45
N THR A 428 -10.86 23.38 -8.89
CA THR A 428 -11.85 23.71 -9.93
C THR A 428 -11.12 23.83 -11.27
N ASP A 429 -11.53 23.02 -12.25
CA ASP A 429 -10.96 23.04 -13.57
C ASP A 429 -11.41 24.28 -14.38
N VAL A 430 -10.86 24.46 -15.58
CA VAL A 430 -11.18 25.58 -16.47
C VAL A 430 -12.64 25.62 -16.93
N MET A 431 -13.38 24.52 -16.75
CA MET A 431 -14.80 24.40 -17.06
C MET A 431 -15.69 24.66 -15.83
N GLY A 432 -15.10 25.02 -14.68
CA GLY A 432 -15.82 25.25 -13.43
C GLY A 432 -16.24 23.97 -12.68
N ARG A 433 -15.70 22.81 -13.02
CA ARG A 433 -16.02 21.52 -12.36
C ARG A 433 -15.03 21.24 -11.23
N LYS A 434 -15.52 20.73 -10.11
CA LYS A 434 -14.69 20.20 -9.02
C LYS A 434 -14.08 18.88 -9.50
N VAL A 435 -12.76 18.80 -9.59
CA VAL A 435 -12.00 17.62 -10.04
C VAL A 435 -10.82 17.37 -9.13
N LEU A 436 -10.35 16.13 -9.08
CA LEU A 436 -9.08 15.76 -8.43
C LEU A 436 -7.94 15.99 -9.42
N GLY A 437 -6.99 16.83 -9.05
CA GLY A 437 -5.76 17.05 -9.78
C GLY A 437 -4.56 16.44 -9.08
N TYR A 438 -3.58 15.97 -9.82
CA TYR A 438 -2.32 15.44 -9.30
C TYR A 438 -1.12 16.21 -9.85
N GLY A 439 0.09 15.72 -9.66
CA GLY A 439 1.32 16.41 -9.99
C GLY A 439 1.32 16.99 -11.41
N GLY A 440 1.70 18.26 -11.53
CA GLY A 440 1.72 19.03 -12.77
C GLY A 440 0.47 19.84 -13.07
N ASP A 441 -0.69 19.48 -12.49
CA ASP A 441 -1.96 20.17 -12.75
C ASP A 441 -2.02 21.58 -12.16
N PHE A 442 -1.16 21.87 -11.18
CA PHE A 442 -1.11 23.14 -10.47
C PHE A 442 0.01 24.07 -10.95
N GLY A 443 0.77 23.67 -11.97
CA GLY A 443 1.91 24.44 -12.52
C GLY A 443 3.11 24.50 -11.55
N GLU A 444 3.16 23.62 -10.58
CA GLU A 444 4.26 23.51 -9.61
C GLU A 444 5.55 23.02 -10.26
N ARG A 445 6.71 23.39 -9.66
CA ARG A 445 8.06 22.95 -10.01
C ARG A 445 8.86 22.61 -8.74
N THR A 446 9.46 21.46 -8.61
CA THR A 446 9.42 20.24 -9.44
C THR A 446 8.13 19.47 -9.21
N THR A 447 7.79 18.51 -10.08
CA THR A 447 6.60 17.67 -9.93
C THR A 447 6.92 16.24 -10.37
N ASP A 448 6.32 15.28 -9.72
CA ASP A 448 6.40 13.85 -10.06
C ASP A 448 5.23 13.41 -10.96
N TYR A 449 4.45 14.37 -11.47
CA TYR A 449 3.34 14.16 -12.39
C TYR A 449 2.34 13.12 -11.86
N ASN A 450 1.94 12.16 -12.70
CA ASN A 450 1.01 11.09 -12.36
C ASN A 450 1.57 10.01 -11.45
N PHE A 451 2.84 10.09 -11.03
CA PHE A 451 3.41 9.26 -9.96
C PHE A 451 2.74 9.50 -8.61
N SER A 452 2.00 10.58 -8.43
CA SER A 452 1.14 10.78 -7.26
C SER A 452 -0.18 9.99 -7.30
N GLY A 453 -0.48 9.28 -8.39
CA GLY A 453 -1.73 8.53 -8.60
C GLY A 453 -1.56 7.00 -8.59
N ASN A 454 -0.97 6.43 -7.54
CA ASN A 454 -0.61 5.01 -7.45
C ASN A 454 -1.46 4.20 -6.46
N GLY A 455 -2.43 4.84 -5.80
CA GLY A 455 -3.20 4.22 -4.73
C GLY A 455 -4.14 3.11 -5.18
N ILE A 456 -4.37 2.12 -4.31
CA ILE A 456 -5.48 1.14 -4.44
C ILE A 456 -6.83 1.74 -4.04
N VAL A 457 -6.81 2.94 -3.46
CA VAL A 457 -7.97 3.81 -3.28
C VAL A 457 -7.73 5.17 -3.95
N TYR A 458 -8.80 5.79 -4.42
CA TYR A 458 -8.75 7.17 -4.89
C TYR A 458 -8.46 8.14 -3.74
N ALA A 459 -8.02 9.35 -4.05
CA ALA A 459 -7.68 10.36 -3.05
C ALA A 459 -8.83 10.71 -2.08
N ASP A 460 -10.08 10.53 -2.49
CA ASP A 460 -11.28 10.74 -1.67
C ASP A 460 -11.67 9.51 -0.82
N GLY A 461 -10.83 8.48 -0.81
CA GLY A 461 -11.04 7.24 -0.05
C GLY A 461 -11.93 6.19 -0.71
N ALA A 462 -12.46 6.45 -1.91
CA ALA A 462 -13.21 5.44 -2.65
C ALA A 462 -12.28 4.32 -3.15
N GLU A 463 -12.69 3.06 -2.97
CA GLU A 463 -11.92 1.90 -3.43
C GLU A 463 -11.86 1.85 -4.97
N LYS A 464 -10.66 1.65 -5.53
CA LYS A 464 -10.53 1.34 -6.96
C LYS A 464 -11.02 -0.08 -7.26
N PRO A 465 -11.41 -0.39 -8.51
CA PRO A 465 -11.84 -1.75 -8.89
C PRO A 465 -10.84 -2.85 -8.52
N ALA A 466 -9.55 -2.55 -8.58
CA ALA A 466 -8.45 -3.45 -8.20
C ALA A 466 -8.50 -3.90 -6.73
N MET A 467 -9.14 -3.14 -5.84
CA MET A 467 -9.29 -3.50 -4.43
C MET A 467 -10.04 -4.83 -4.24
N GLN A 468 -10.89 -5.25 -5.20
CA GLN A 468 -11.55 -6.54 -5.15
C GLN A 468 -10.54 -7.70 -5.21
N ASP A 469 -9.51 -7.58 -6.05
CA ASP A 469 -8.43 -8.57 -6.12
C ASP A 469 -7.59 -8.57 -4.84
N VAL A 470 -7.27 -7.39 -4.30
CA VAL A 470 -6.55 -7.26 -3.03
C VAL A 470 -7.31 -7.97 -1.90
N ARG A 471 -8.59 -7.64 -1.73
CA ARG A 471 -9.47 -8.25 -0.72
C ARG A 471 -9.53 -9.77 -0.85
N TYR A 472 -9.68 -10.27 -2.07
CA TYR A 472 -9.77 -11.70 -2.36
C TYR A 472 -8.44 -12.41 -2.07
N TRP A 473 -7.33 -11.92 -2.62
CA TRP A 473 -6.04 -12.62 -2.52
C TRP A 473 -5.40 -12.50 -1.14
N TYR A 474 -5.67 -11.44 -0.39
CA TYR A 474 -5.25 -11.27 1.00
C TYR A 474 -6.13 -12.00 2.01
N ALA A 475 -7.32 -12.44 1.61
CA ALA A 475 -8.17 -13.28 2.44
C ALA A 475 -7.52 -14.63 2.78
N SER A 476 -7.94 -15.24 3.88
CA SER A 476 -7.49 -16.58 4.22
C SER A 476 -7.93 -17.60 3.15
N PRO A 477 -7.24 -18.74 3.01
CA PRO A 477 -7.68 -19.79 2.08
C PRO A 477 -9.11 -20.29 2.34
N ALA A 478 -9.55 -20.30 3.61
CA ALA A 478 -10.89 -20.69 3.99
C ALA A 478 -11.95 -19.66 3.53
N ASP A 479 -11.66 -18.37 3.75
CA ASP A 479 -12.55 -17.28 3.33
C ASP A 479 -12.67 -17.21 1.81
N ARG A 480 -11.56 -17.38 1.08
CA ARG A 480 -11.60 -17.47 -0.41
C ARG A 480 -12.48 -18.63 -0.87
N ALA A 481 -12.30 -19.82 -0.29
CA ALA A 481 -13.11 -20.98 -0.66
C ALA A 481 -14.59 -20.76 -0.37
N ALA A 482 -14.94 -20.10 0.74
CA ALA A 482 -16.30 -19.73 1.08
C ALA A 482 -16.88 -18.72 0.07
N GLN A 483 -16.11 -17.71 -0.31
CA GLN A 483 -16.49 -16.73 -1.33
C GLN A 483 -16.70 -17.38 -2.70
N ASP A 484 -15.81 -18.27 -3.12
CA ASP A 484 -15.94 -19.01 -4.38
C ASP A 484 -17.20 -19.88 -4.40
N ALA A 485 -17.49 -20.56 -3.30
CA ALA A 485 -18.73 -21.34 -3.16
C ALA A 485 -19.98 -20.47 -3.23
N ALA A 486 -19.96 -19.30 -2.56
CA ALA A 486 -21.08 -18.35 -2.60
C ALA A 486 -21.28 -17.78 -4.02
N ASN A 487 -20.22 -17.41 -4.71
CA ASN A 487 -20.24 -16.91 -6.08
C ASN A 487 -20.78 -17.99 -7.05
N ALA A 488 -20.31 -19.24 -6.91
CA ALA A 488 -20.81 -20.37 -7.70
C ALA A 488 -22.30 -20.63 -7.46
N ALA A 489 -22.76 -20.56 -6.21
CA ALA A 489 -24.17 -20.73 -5.86
C ALA A 489 -25.04 -19.58 -6.44
N ALA A 490 -24.56 -18.33 -6.36
CA ALA A 490 -25.25 -17.18 -6.93
C ALA A 490 -25.34 -17.28 -8.47
N ALA A 491 -24.26 -17.68 -9.13
CA ALA A 491 -24.24 -17.92 -10.57
C ALA A 491 -25.22 -19.01 -10.97
N ALA A 492 -25.23 -20.16 -10.27
CA ALA A 492 -26.16 -21.24 -10.51
C ALA A 492 -27.64 -20.84 -10.28
N GLN A 493 -27.90 -19.96 -9.30
CA GLN A 493 -29.24 -19.42 -9.08
C GLN A 493 -29.65 -18.47 -10.21
N ALA A 494 -28.75 -17.59 -10.65
CA ALA A 494 -28.99 -16.70 -11.79
C ALA A 494 -29.30 -17.50 -13.07
N ASP A 495 -28.52 -18.55 -13.35
CA ASP A 495 -28.74 -19.45 -14.48
C ASP A 495 -30.12 -20.15 -14.41
N ARG A 496 -30.53 -20.64 -13.23
CA ARG A 496 -31.89 -21.21 -13.02
C ARG A 496 -32.98 -20.20 -13.30
N THR A 497 -32.83 -18.99 -12.72
CA THR A 497 -33.83 -17.91 -12.92
C THR A 497 -33.94 -17.52 -14.39
N LEU A 498 -32.82 -17.43 -15.09
CA LEU A 498 -32.79 -17.15 -16.53
C LEU A 498 -33.42 -18.30 -17.33
N ALA A 499 -33.14 -19.56 -17.00
CA ALA A 499 -33.70 -20.72 -17.66
C ALA A 499 -35.23 -20.81 -17.46
N GLU A 500 -35.73 -20.57 -16.25
CA GLU A 500 -37.18 -20.52 -15.94
C GLU A 500 -37.88 -19.39 -16.68
N ALA A 501 -37.31 -18.19 -16.65
CA ALA A 501 -37.82 -17.04 -17.41
C ALA A 501 -37.81 -17.33 -18.90
N TRP A 502 -36.81 -18.06 -19.38
CA TRP A 502 -36.66 -18.46 -20.77
C TRP A 502 -37.72 -19.51 -21.19
N GLN A 503 -37.90 -20.56 -20.39
CA GLN A 503 -38.90 -21.62 -20.64
C GLN A 503 -40.35 -21.09 -20.62
N SER A 504 -40.62 -20.02 -19.87
CA SER A 504 -41.94 -19.39 -19.82
C SER A 504 -42.24 -18.52 -21.06
N ARG A 505 -41.24 -18.21 -21.91
CA ARG A 505 -41.45 -17.40 -23.12
C ARG A 505 -42.14 -18.24 -24.19
N ARG A 506 -43.19 -17.67 -24.76
CA ARG A 506 -43.83 -18.25 -25.95
C ARG A 506 -42.87 -18.15 -27.14
N THR A 507 -42.63 -19.26 -27.82
CA THR A 507 -41.92 -19.29 -29.09
C THR A 507 -42.79 -18.74 -30.19
N TYR A 508 -42.23 -17.92 -31.05
CA TYR A 508 -42.85 -17.44 -32.28
C TYR A 508 -41.91 -17.84 -33.44
N PRO A 509 -42.42 -18.53 -34.46
CA PRO A 509 -41.58 -18.94 -35.59
C PRO A 509 -40.82 -17.76 -36.17
N LEU A 510 -39.53 -17.96 -36.44
CA LEU A 510 -38.73 -16.98 -37.13
C LEU A 510 -39.17 -16.89 -38.60
N VAL A 511 -39.26 -15.68 -39.10
CA VAL A 511 -39.42 -15.44 -40.54
C VAL A 511 -38.06 -15.12 -41.12
N VAL A 512 -37.60 -15.97 -42.00
CA VAL A 512 -36.26 -15.83 -42.64
C VAL A 512 -36.46 -15.36 -44.08
N THR A 513 -35.73 -14.31 -44.45
CA THR A 513 -35.71 -13.80 -45.81
C THR A 513 -34.25 -13.76 -46.29
N GLN A 514 -33.92 -14.52 -47.30
CA GLN A 514 -32.58 -14.59 -47.86
C GLN A 514 -32.53 -13.92 -49.23
N GLY A 515 -31.60 -12.99 -49.35
CA GLY A 515 -31.21 -12.38 -50.62
C GLY A 515 -29.78 -12.74 -51.02
N ASP A 516 -29.28 -12.23 -52.11
CA ASP A 516 -27.92 -12.51 -52.62
C ASP A 516 -26.81 -12.03 -51.65
N GLY A 517 -27.02 -10.92 -50.97
CA GLY A 517 -26.02 -10.31 -50.10
C GLY A 517 -26.41 -10.21 -48.62
N ASN A 518 -27.64 -10.59 -48.27
CA ASN A 518 -28.19 -10.37 -46.94
C ASN A 518 -29.12 -11.50 -46.50
N LEU A 519 -29.17 -11.73 -45.18
CA LEU A 519 -30.13 -12.60 -44.53
C LEU A 519 -30.86 -11.83 -43.45
N GLY A 520 -32.18 -11.62 -43.66
CA GLY A 520 -33.07 -11.04 -42.65
C GLY A 520 -33.68 -12.11 -41.79
N VAL A 521 -33.71 -11.89 -40.48
CA VAL A 521 -34.37 -12.76 -39.48
C VAL A 521 -35.32 -11.89 -38.67
N LYS A 522 -36.60 -12.24 -38.67
CA LYS A 522 -37.61 -11.51 -37.92
C LYS A 522 -38.27 -12.42 -36.91
N GLY A 523 -38.23 -12.03 -35.64
CA GLY A 523 -38.99 -12.61 -34.56
C GLY A 523 -40.21 -11.77 -34.17
N LYS A 524 -40.78 -12.03 -33.01
CA LYS A 524 -42.00 -11.32 -32.55
C LYS A 524 -41.78 -9.82 -32.38
N ASN A 525 -40.72 -9.45 -31.73
CA ASN A 525 -40.41 -8.08 -31.34
C ASN A 525 -38.96 -7.65 -31.69
N PHE A 526 -38.32 -8.44 -32.52
CA PHE A 526 -36.99 -8.11 -33.03
C PHE A 526 -36.86 -8.41 -34.53
N GLU A 527 -35.94 -7.68 -35.15
CA GLU A 527 -35.53 -7.87 -36.53
C GLU A 527 -34.00 -7.79 -36.60
N MET A 528 -33.39 -8.74 -37.26
CA MET A 528 -31.91 -8.81 -37.45
C MET A 528 -31.56 -8.96 -38.91
N LEU A 529 -30.58 -8.21 -39.36
CA LEU A 529 -30.05 -8.26 -40.74
C LEU A 529 -28.60 -8.65 -40.71
N PHE A 530 -28.27 -9.80 -41.22
CA PHE A 530 -26.90 -10.21 -41.52
C PHE A 530 -26.52 -9.75 -42.94
N SER A 531 -25.32 -9.21 -43.11
CA SER A 531 -24.88 -8.67 -44.40
C SER A 531 -23.47 -9.15 -44.77
N ILE A 532 -23.31 -9.64 -45.99
CA ILE A 532 -22.02 -9.99 -46.56
C ILE A 532 -21.15 -8.72 -46.66
N ALA A 533 -21.72 -7.64 -47.18
CA ALA A 533 -21.00 -6.35 -47.35
C ALA A 533 -20.64 -5.72 -45.99
N GLY A 534 -21.48 -5.91 -44.95
CA GLY A 534 -21.25 -5.45 -43.60
C GLY A 534 -20.28 -6.35 -42.79
N ALA A 535 -19.99 -7.55 -43.32
CA ALA A 535 -19.18 -8.57 -42.63
C ALA A 535 -19.67 -8.93 -41.23
N GLY A 536 -21.01 -9.00 -41.05
CA GLY A 536 -21.62 -9.29 -39.76
C GLY A 536 -23.08 -8.89 -39.69
N PRO A 537 -23.71 -8.87 -38.49
CA PRO A 537 -25.03 -8.32 -38.28
C PRO A 537 -24.98 -6.78 -38.50
N ALA A 538 -25.62 -6.34 -39.57
CA ALA A 538 -25.67 -4.94 -39.97
C ALA A 538 -26.77 -4.14 -39.24
N SER A 539 -27.79 -4.82 -38.73
CA SER A 539 -28.88 -4.22 -37.93
C SER A 539 -29.42 -5.22 -36.93
N LEU A 540 -29.72 -4.76 -35.74
CA LEU A 540 -30.51 -5.46 -34.73
C LEU A 540 -31.52 -4.48 -34.15
N LYS A 541 -32.78 -4.63 -34.51
CA LYS A 541 -33.85 -3.83 -33.92
C LYS A 541 -34.63 -4.65 -32.89
N VAL A 542 -34.85 -4.09 -31.72
CA VAL A 542 -35.69 -4.66 -30.68
C VAL A 542 -36.75 -3.64 -30.34
N ASN A 543 -38.02 -4.03 -30.46
CA ASN A 543 -39.17 -3.13 -30.29
C ASN A 543 -39.10 -1.84 -31.15
N GLY A 544 -38.50 -1.96 -32.34
CA GLY A 544 -38.33 -0.84 -33.26
C GLY A 544 -37.10 0.03 -33.04
N THR A 545 -36.36 -0.16 -31.94
CA THR A 545 -35.13 0.58 -31.62
C THR A 545 -33.91 -0.15 -32.18
N GLU A 546 -33.07 0.54 -32.95
CA GLU A 546 -31.82 0.03 -33.47
C GLU A 546 -30.78 -0.05 -32.35
N TRP A 547 -30.14 -1.22 -32.20
CA TRP A 547 -29.15 -1.51 -31.16
C TRP A 547 -27.71 -1.56 -31.68
N LEU A 548 -27.52 -1.62 -33.00
CA LEU A 548 -26.20 -1.69 -33.60
C LEU A 548 -25.84 -0.39 -34.32
N TRP A 549 -24.74 0.23 -33.92
CA TRP A 549 -24.14 1.34 -34.66
C TRP A 549 -23.45 0.85 -35.95
N ARG A 550 -22.80 -0.32 -35.87
CA ARG A 550 -22.13 -1.01 -36.97
C ARG A 550 -22.01 -2.50 -36.68
N ALA A 551 -21.71 -3.29 -37.68
CA ALA A 551 -21.45 -4.72 -37.49
C ALA A 551 -20.27 -4.94 -36.52
N PRO A 552 -20.45 -5.74 -35.46
CA PRO A 552 -19.35 -6.15 -34.58
C PRO A 552 -18.25 -6.86 -35.37
N ARG A 553 -17.00 -6.57 -35.05
CA ARG A 553 -15.81 -7.23 -35.60
C ARG A 553 -14.88 -7.69 -34.50
N PRO A 554 -14.05 -8.72 -34.75
CA PRO A 554 -13.00 -9.08 -33.80
C PRO A 554 -12.11 -7.90 -33.46
N ALA A 555 -11.95 -7.60 -32.18
CA ALA A 555 -11.07 -6.55 -31.66
C ALA A 555 -9.97 -7.17 -30.80
N PHE A 556 -8.75 -6.76 -31.03
CA PHE A 556 -7.55 -7.30 -30.37
C PHE A 556 -6.79 -6.22 -29.56
N TRP A 557 -7.39 -5.04 -29.44
CA TRP A 557 -6.79 -3.91 -28.75
C TRP A 557 -7.72 -3.35 -27.67
N ARG A 558 -7.13 -2.90 -26.60
CA ARG A 558 -7.81 -2.14 -25.55
C ARG A 558 -7.14 -0.77 -25.36
N ALA A 559 -7.81 0.14 -24.69
CA ALA A 559 -7.17 1.39 -24.24
C ALA A 559 -5.95 1.03 -23.37
N SER A 560 -4.83 1.68 -23.66
CA SER A 560 -3.58 1.46 -22.94
C SER A 560 -3.64 2.11 -21.57
N THR A 561 -3.20 1.38 -20.54
CA THR A 561 -3.00 1.92 -19.19
C THR A 561 -1.73 2.77 -19.14
N ASP A 562 -1.53 3.50 -18.03
CA ASP A 562 -0.30 4.25 -17.81
C ASP A 562 0.93 3.34 -17.74
N ASN A 563 0.79 2.20 -17.11
CA ASN A 563 1.86 1.19 -17.08
C ASN A 563 2.15 0.61 -18.46
N ASP A 564 1.13 0.38 -19.29
CA ASP A 564 1.35 -0.03 -20.68
C ASP A 564 2.18 1.01 -21.45
N ARG A 565 1.86 2.30 -21.27
CA ARG A 565 2.59 3.40 -21.90
C ARG A 565 4.02 3.51 -21.36
N GLY A 566 4.18 3.47 -20.04
CA GLY A 566 5.47 3.55 -19.36
C GLY A 566 6.43 2.44 -19.78
N CYS A 567 5.94 1.20 -19.91
CA CYS A 567 6.77 0.08 -20.36
C CYS A 567 6.91 -0.02 -21.89
N GLY A 568 6.34 0.90 -22.66
CA GLY A 568 6.42 0.91 -24.12
C GLY A 568 5.59 -0.18 -24.82
N PHE A 569 4.61 -0.78 -24.14
CA PHE A 569 3.74 -1.82 -24.70
C PHE A 569 3.05 -1.40 -25.99
N PRO A 570 2.49 -0.17 -26.13
CA PRO A 570 1.86 0.26 -27.37
C PRO A 570 2.78 0.23 -28.58
N LEU A 571 4.07 0.52 -28.40
CA LEU A 571 5.07 0.43 -29.48
C LEU A 571 5.39 -1.02 -29.82
N ARG A 572 5.62 -1.87 -28.82
CA ARG A 572 5.96 -3.28 -29.03
C ARG A 572 4.81 -4.10 -29.61
N ALA A 573 3.57 -3.76 -29.25
CA ALA A 573 2.37 -4.45 -29.65
C ALA A 573 1.55 -3.68 -30.73
N ALA A 574 2.10 -2.66 -31.34
CA ALA A 574 1.41 -1.77 -32.31
C ALA A 574 0.73 -2.55 -33.46
N ALA A 575 1.30 -3.67 -33.89
CA ALA A 575 0.71 -4.53 -34.91
C ALA A 575 -0.69 -5.03 -34.52
N TRP A 576 -0.96 -5.28 -33.23
CA TRP A 576 -2.27 -5.72 -32.76
C TRP A 576 -3.31 -4.60 -32.73
N MET A 577 -2.90 -3.35 -32.52
CA MET A 577 -3.76 -2.18 -32.68
C MET A 577 -4.18 -2.03 -34.15
N ALA A 578 -3.27 -2.28 -35.09
CA ALA A 578 -3.56 -2.26 -36.51
C ALA A 578 -4.43 -3.46 -36.94
N ALA A 579 -4.40 -4.57 -36.25
CA ALA A 579 -5.20 -5.76 -36.57
C ALA A 579 -6.70 -5.47 -36.64
N ASP A 580 -7.22 -4.61 -35.74
CA ASP A 580 -8.65 -4.25 -35.74
C ASP A 580 -9.07 -3.48 -37.01
N VAL A 581 -8.17 -2.71 -37.59
CA VAL A 581 -8.42 -1.91 -38.79
C VAL A 581 -8.30 -2.77 -40.04
N PHE A 582 -7.37 -3.72 -40.05
CA PHE A 582 -7.00 -4.52 -41.23
C PHE A 582 -7.49 -5.96 -41.18
N VAL A 583 -8.41 -6.29 -40.25
CA VAL A 583 -9.12 -7.57 -40.28
C VAL A 583 -9.77 -7.78 -41.65
N THR A 584 -9.45 -8.88 -42.30
CA THR A 584 -10.05 -9.25 -43.59
C THR A 584 -11.29 -10.08 -43.39
N TYR A 585 -12.34 -9.78 -44.13
CA TYR A 585 -13.54 -10.60 -44.16
C TYR A 585 -13.37 -11.71 -45.20
N ASN A 586 -13.49 -12.98 -44.76
CA ASN A 586 -13.25 -14.16 -45.62
C ASN A 586 -14.55 -14.85 -46.06
N GLY A 587 -15.71 -14.48 -45.54
CA GLY A 587 -16.99 -14.99 -45.99
C GLY A 587 -18.04 -15.16 -44.90
N MET A 588 -19.30 -15.25 -45.36
CA MET A 588 -20.47 -15.60 -44.57
C MET A 588 -21.01 -16.94 -45.00
N LYS A 589 -21.38 -17.80 -44.07
CA LYS A 589 -22.04 -19.06 -44.32
C LYS A 589 -23.29 -19.18 -43.45
N VAL A 590 -24.42 -19.46 -44.07
CA VAL A 590 -25.64 -19.84 -43.36
C VAL A 590 -25.54 -21.31 -43.00
N LEU A 591 -25.43 -21.62 -41.72
CA LEU A 591 -25.33 -22.97 -41.21
C LEU A 591 -26.69 -23.64 -40.99
N GLU A 592 -27.66 -22.79 -40.58
CA GLU A 592 -29.03 -23.23 -40.32
C GLU A 592 -29.98 -22.03 -40.58
N ALA A 593 -31.14 -22.31 -41.22
CA ALA A 593 -32.14 -21.30 -41.49
C ALA A 593 -33.54 -21.95 -41.35
N GLY A 594 -34.03 -22.03 -40.14
CA GLY A 594 -35.32 -22.62 -39.79
C GLY A 594 -36.22 -21.69 -38.98
N PRO A 595 -37.50 -22.12 -38.80
CA PRO A 595 -38.45 -21.32 -38.02
C PRO A 595 -38.11 -21.28 -36.51
N ASP A 596 -37.30 -22.25 -36.03
CA ASP A 596 -36.93 -22.34 -34.62
C ASP A 596 -35.56 -21.76 -34.35
N CYS A 597 -34.65 -21.80 -35.33
CA CYS A 597 -33.25 -21.39 -35.18
C CYS A 597 -32.67 -20.92 -36.51
N VAL A 598 -31.85 -19.88 -36.46
CA VAL A 598 -30.98 -19.43 -37.56
C VAL A 598 -29.57 -19.33 -37.06
N LYS A 599 -28.60 -19.96 -37.80
CA LYS A 599 -27.17 -19.88 -37.48
C LYS A 599 -26.40 -19.33 -38.67
N VAL A 600 -25.63 -18.29 -38.40
CA VAL A 600 -24.81 -17.60 -39.41
C VAL A 600 -23.38 -17.49 -38.93
N GLN A 601 -22.46 -18.01 -39.71
CA GLN A 601 -21.02 -17.97 -39.47
C GLN A 601 -20.38 -16.87 -40.30
N PHE A 602 -19.46 -16.12 -39.67
CA PHE A 602 -18.57 -15.17 -40.33
C PHE A 602 -17.13 -15.55 -40.06
N GLN A 603 -16.29 -15.50 -41.09
CA GLN A 603 -14.87 -15.82 -41.00
C GLN A 603 -14.03 -14.59 -41.30
N PHE A 604 -12.99 -14.39 -40.51
CA PHE A 604 -12.08 -13.26 -40.58
C PHE A 604 -10.62 -13.73 -40.62
N GLY A 605 -9.80 -13.06 -41.43
CA GLY A 605 -8.36 -13.22 -41.39
C GLY A 605 -7.73 -12.16 -40.50
N ILE A 606 -6.74 -12.54 -39.71
CA ILE A 606 -6.03 -11.65 -38.78
C ILE A 606 -4.67 -11.33 -39.37
N PRO A 607 -4.40 -10.07 -39.75
CA PRO A 607 -3.22 -9.74 -40.57
C PRO A 607 -1.89 -9.78 -39.78
N THR A 608 -1.93 -9.73 -38.45
CA THR A 608 -0.74 -9.70 -37.59
C THR A 608 0.03 -11.01 -37.53
N VAL A 609 -0.66 -12.15 -37.80
CA VAL A 609 -0.07 -13.48 -37.77
C VAL A 609 -0.45 -14.21 -39.04
N PRO A 610 0.51 -14.66 -39.88
CA PRO A 610 0.22 -15.42 -41.09
C PRO A 610 -0.64 -16.64 -40.82
N GLY A 611 -1.78 -16.77 -41.51
CA GLY A 611 -2.71 -17.86 -41.36
C GLY A 611 -3.65 -17.81 -40.14
N ALA A 612 -3.54 -16.78 -39.31
CA ALA A 612 -4.46 -16.58 -38.18
C ALA A 612 -5.84 -16.16 -38.67
N SER A 613 -6.87 -16.68 -38.02
CA SER A 613 -8.28 -16.42 -38.34
C SER A 613 -9.09 -16.24 -37.07
N ALA A 614 -10.25 -15.62 -37.20
CA ALA A 614 -11.30 -15.61 -36.19
C ALA A 614 -12.62 -16.03 -36.81
N GLU A 615 -13.46 -16.70 -36.07
CA GLU A 615 -14.78 -17.13 -36.48
C GLU A 615 -15.81 -16.64 -35.48
N LEU A 616 -16.90 -16.07 -35.99
CA LEU A 616 -18.06 -15.69 -35.20
C LEU A 616 -19.28 -16.44 -35.72
N VAL A 617 -19.95 -17.17 -34.83
CA VAL A 617 -21.21 -17.86 -35.13
C VAL A 617 -22.33 -17.20 -34.34
N TYR A 618 -23.26 -16.60 -35.04
CA TYR A 618 -24.47 -16.00 -34.50
C TYR A 618 -25.60 -17.03 -34.55
N THR A 619 -26.18 -17.38 -33.42
CA THR A 619 -27.35 -18.25 -33.31
C THR A 619 -28.53 -17.42 -32.82
N VAL A 620 -29.56 -17.28 -33.67
CA VAL A 620 -30.83 -16.59 -33.36
C VAL A 620 -31.89 -17.63 -33.12
N GLU A 621 -32.53 -17.60 -31.95
CA GLU A 621 -33.53 -18.57 -31.56
C GLU A 621 -34.95 -17.96 -31.59
N ALA A 622 -35.96 -18.78 -31.85
CA ALA A 622 -37.37 -18.39 -31.94
C ALA A 622 -37.94 -17.74 -30.65
N GLN A 623 -37.29 -18.00 -29.51
CA GLN A 623 -37.60 -17.38 -28.22
C GLN A 623 -37.07 -15.95 -28.12
N GLY A 624 -36.28 -15.47 -29.08
CA GLY A 624 -35.64 -14.15 -29.07
C GLY A 624 -34.30 -14.12 -28.40
N ALA A 625 -33.56 -15.25 -28.31
CA ALA A 625 -32.17 -15.27 -27.92
C ALA A 625 -31.25 -15.00 -29.10
N LEU A 626 -30.17 -14.28 -28.82
CA LEU A 626 -29.02 -14.18 -29.70
C LEU A 626 -27.80 -14.73 -28.95
N ARG A 627 -27.25 -15.83 -29.42
CA ARG A 627 -25.99 -16.37 -28.95
C ARG A 627 -24.90 -16.05 -29.96
N VAL A 628 -23.73 -15.64 -29.48
CA VAL A 628 -22.56 -15.40 -30.30
C VAL A 628 -21.43 -16.29 -29.80
N ASP A 629 -20.99 -17.23 -30.61
CA ASP A 629 -19.82 -18.03 -30.35
C ASP A 629 -18.65 -17.45 -31.12
N ALA A 630 -17.57 -17.08 -30.44
CA ALA A 630 -16.36 -16.55 -31.04
C ALA A 630 -15.20 -17.54 -30.83
N VAL A 631 -14.55 -17.90 -31.91
CA VAL A 631 -13.40 -18.82 -31.92
C VAL A 631 -12.21 -18.12 -32.55
N TYR A 632 -11.11 -18.08 -31.80
CA TYR A 632 -9.80 -17.65 -32.29
C TYR A 632 -8.83 -18.83 -32.16
N PRO A 633 -8.61 -19.60 -33.25
CA PRO A 633 -7.70 -20.74 -33.21
C PRO A 633 -6.26 -20.24 -33.16
N VAL A 634 -5.59 -20.42 -32.03
CA VAL A 634 -4.15 -20.24 -31.86
C VAL A 634 -3.46 -21.58 -31.77
N SER A 635 -2.26 -21.70 -32.29
CA SER A 635 -1.53 -22.97 -32.40
C SER A 635 -1.26 -23.67 -31.04
N TYR A 636 -1.46 -23.01 -29.92
CA TYR A 636 -1.16 -23.54 -28.58
C TYR A 636 -2.22 -23.29 -27.50
N THR A 637 -3.30 -22.53 -27.76
CA THR A 637 -4.37 -22.26 -26.77
C THR A 637 -5.70 -22.02 -27.46
N HIS A 638 -6.72 -22.80 -27.10
CA HIS A 638 -8.11 -22.50 -27.43
C HIS A 638 -8.69 -21.57 -26.37
N LEU A 639 -8.92 -20.31 -26.72
CA LEU A 639 -9.72 -19.38 -25.91
C LEU A 639 -11.18 -19.53 -26.35
N THR A 640 -12.00 -20.16 -25.54
CA THR A 640 -13.45 -20.12 -25.68
C THR A 640 -13.93 -18.90 -24.90
N LEU A 641 -14.46 -17.89 -25.60
CA LEU A 641 -15.10 -16.78 -24.95
C LEU A 641 -16.45 -17.22 -24.38
N PRO A 642 -16.87 -16.70 -23.20
CA PRO A 642 -18.16 -17.05 -22.63
C PRO A 642 -19.30 -16.62 -23.53
N THR A 643 -20.35 -17.43 -23.55
CA THR A 643 -21.59 -17.14 -24.27
C THR A 643 -22.24 -15.88 -23.69
N ILE A 644 -22.37 -14.84 -24.50
CA ILE A 644 -23.15 -13.66 -24.11
C ILE A 644 -24.61 -13.96 -24.40
N ARG A 645 -25.43 -14.04 -23.37
CA ARG A 645 -26.90 -14.07 -23.49
C ARG A 645 -27.41 -12.64 -23.38
N LEU A 646 -27.98 -12.13 -24.45
CA LEU A 646 -28.62 -10.81 -24.47
C LEU A 646 -30.03 -10.85 -23.90
#